data_2c5de4ecf6f493706618bc9542b327cf
#
_entry.id   2c5de4ecf6f493706618bc9542b327cf
#
_cell.length_a   1.000
_cell.length_b   1.000
_cell.length_c   1.000
_cell.angle_alpha   90.00
_cell.angle_beta   90.00
_cell.angle_gamma   90.00
#
_symmetry.space_group_name_H-M   'P 1'
#
loop_
_entity.id
_entity.type
_entity.pdbx_description
1 polymer ?
#
loop_
_entity_poly.entity_id
_entity_poly.type
_entity_poly.pdbx_seq_one_letter_code
_entity_poly.pdbx_strand_id
1 'polypeptide(L)'
;MIFQVNLLRLLSGSNSVKKNTKMKNIKFLSLVSIILFFHGCSNDNKPESSEISETEDILLSYELSVEEKSLKHPIILPGAPGEDSKLIDPEAATNIAISTYVDADVNFLQGMIIHHQQAIVMSNMADKRTNNKTIVDLANRIDASQEDEISFMENWLNSRDEDISVNYDGHHMQIGMTGMASEAELKKLENSESTDFDKLFLQLMISHHDGALKMVKDLKEYPGAAYDPILNEFISDLVNDQSIEIERMNIIAVNLSDDPRSKLSAGHHDAEEAILNLEKVASLKKPIGFYNPNNPKSKGIKNPEEEDKNNNTDKTIEDKSRSLRSPILSFANTDMAFRDNVLVAGNYHGFNIYEIDQLGVPKLLSSIVCPGGQGDVSIVDNLLIMSVEQTRSRIDCGLQGVSKEASPDRFRGIRIFDISNLYEPKQVGAVQTCRGSHTHSVVSGPDQNGKIIVYNSGTQGVRDEEEMEECIGNIPGDNRTALFRIDVIEIPLAEPSKSKIVSSPTVFADPETGALGGLWTGGDHGDDTQETSRTDQCHDITVFPSKSLAAGACSGNGILFDISDPYNPQRIDVVTDVGFAYWHSATFNNEGTKVIFTDEWGGGGRARCRAWDPLDWGANAIYDIVDNKLEFRSHYKMPAPQLETENCVAHNGSLIPIPEKDIFVQAWYQGGISIMDFTDSADPKEIAFFDRGPVDDELLVMGGYWSAYYYDGYIYGTEISRGLDVFRLTPSQHLSEQEIFQASKAQPLYGPKVFNPQQQVPLGWFIEN
;
A
#
# COMPACT_ATOMS: atom_id res chain seq x y z
N MET A 1 59.00 -2.00 -0.04
CA MET A 1 59.35 -3.10 0.85
C MET A 1 58.06 -3.92 1.00
N ILE A 2 57.71 -4.83 0.11
CA ILE A 2 58.24 -6.21 -0.07
C ILE A 2 58.02 -7.03 1.20
N PHE A 3 57.05 -7.91 1.17
CA PHE A 3 56.93 -9.38 1.18
C PHE A 3 55.54 -9.75 1.66
N GLN A 4 54.64 -10.33 0.95
CA GLN A 4 54.47 -11.60 0.22
C GLN A 4 54.60 -12.88 1.12
N VAL A 5 53.45 -13.63 1.13
CA VAL A 5 53.28 -15.09 0.85
C VAL A 5 53.41 -16.07 2.00
N ASN A 6 52.38 -16.87 2.28
CA ASN A 6 52.14 -18.33 2.07
C ASN A 6 51.09 -18.84 3.08
N LEU A 7 50.04 -19.44 2.73
CA LEU A 7 49.60 -20.73 2.16
C LEU A 7 50.06 -22.00 2.92
N LEU A 8 49.14 -22.85 3.25
CA LEU A 8 49.12 -24.32 3.36
C LEU A 8 48.66 -24.92 4.71
N ARG A 9 47.45 -25.54 4.69
CA ARG A 9 47.12 -26.98 4.84
C ARG A 9 47.53 -27.72 6.14
N LEU A 10 46.54 -28.42 6.71
CA LEU A 10 46.44 -29.88 6.91
C LEU A 10 45.36 -30.16 7.97
N LEU A 11 44.28 -30.80 7.65
CA LEU A 11 43.94 -32.24 7.67
C LEU A 11 43.88 -32.91 9.04
N SER A 12 42.69 -33.48 9.24
CA SER A 12 42.37 -34.78 9.86
C SER A 12 42.09 -34.85 11.36
N GLY A 13 41.00 -35.55 11.67
CA GLY A 13 40.75 -36.14 12.97
C GLY A 13 39.28 -36.56 13.17
N SER A 14 38.98 -37.73 12.69
CA SER A 14 37.74 -38.49 12.90
C SER A 14 37.49 -38.81 14.38
N ASN A 15 36.20 -38.88 14.78
CA ASN A 15 35.72 -40.10 15.45
C ASN A 15 34.19 -40.21 15.50
N SER A 16 33.80 -41.40 15.19
CA SER A 16 32.48 -42.01 15.10
C SER A 16 31.77 -42.21 16.43
N VAL A 17 30.45 -42.08 16.49
CA VAL A 17 29.59 -42.99 17.28
C VAL A 17 28.33 -43.28 16.53
N LYS A 18 28.12 -44.59 16.25
CA LYS A 18 26.92 -45.23 15.70
C LYS A 18 25.77 -45.20 16.70
N LYS A 19 24.54 -45.08 16.22
CA LYS A 19 23.41 -45.99 16.56
C LYS A 19 22.24 -45.90 15.61
N ASN A 20 22.05 -46.98 14.91
CA ASN A 20 20.84 -47.69 14.43
C ASN A 20 19.47 -47.10 14.78
N THR A 21 18.56 -47.03 13.81
CA THR A 21 17.49 -48.02 13.68
C THR A 21 16.53 -47.73 12.49
N LYS A 22 16.37 -48.79 11.69
CA LYS A 22 15.20 -49.21 10.89
C LYS A 22 14.62 -48.37 9.75
N MET A 23 15.02 -48.79 8.56
CA MET A 23 14.25 -48.64 7.29
C MET A 23 12.89 -49.37 7.36
N LYS A 24 11.86 -48.72 6.87
CA LYS A 24 10.68 -49.40 6.29
C LYS A 24 10.55 -49.00 4.81
N ASN A 25 10.63 -50.04 3.99
CA ASN A 25 10.48 -49.98 2.53
C ASN A 25 9.11 -49.45 2.11
N ILE A 26 9.09 -48.49 1.19
CA ILE A 26 7.97 -48.25 0.32
C ILE A 26 8.51 -48.23 -1.12
N LYS A 27 7.93 -49.10 -1.94
CA LYS A 27 8.27 -49.34 -3.32
C LYS A 27 7.85 -48.17 -4.20
N PHE A 28 8.82 -47.59 -4.93
CA PHE A 28 8.54 -46.75 -6.09
C PHE A 28 8.33 -47.63 -7.32
N LEU A 29 7.17 -47.50 -7.97
CA LEU A 29 6.92 -48.03 -9.32
C LEU A 29 7.32 -46.93 -10.31
N SER A 30 8.42 -47.14 -11.00
CA SER A 30 8.81 -46.31 -12.16
C SER A 30 8.14 -46.85 -13.41
N LEU A 31 7.38 -46.00 -14.09
CA LEU A 31 6.87 -46.30 -15.46
C LEU A 31 7.92 -45.83 -16.46
N VAL A 32 8.48 -46.79 -17.20
CA VAL A 32 9.42 -46.55 -18.28
C VAL A 32 8.61 -46.42 -19.56
N SER A 33 8.74 -45.28 -20.25
CA SER A 33 8.24 -45.09 -21.62
C SER A 33 9.22 -45.69 -22.61
N ILE A 34 8.76 -46.65 -23.37
CA ILE A 34 9.51 -47.28 -24.49
C ILE A 34 9.22 -46.50 -25.76
N ILE A 35 10.27 -45.90 -26.34
CA ILE A 35 10.25 -45.36 -27.70
C ILE A 35 10.70 -46.46 -28.64
N LEU A 36 9.84 -46.86 -29.55
CA LEU A 36 10.16 -47.79 -30.65
C LEU A 36 10.34 -47.01 -31.96
N PHE A 37 11.60 -46.95 -32.40
CA PHE A 37 11.97 -46.59 -33.78
C PHE A 37 11.66 -47.77 -34.73
N PHE A 38 10.95 -47.54 -35.82
CA PHE A 38 11.00 -48.39 -37.01
C PHE A 38 11.55 -47.65 -38.21
N HIS A 39 12.66 -48.17 -38.70
CA HIS A 39 13.27 -47.85 -39.99
C HIS A 39 12.58 -48.63 -41.08
N GLY A 40 12.41 -47.94 -42.22
CA GLY A 40 11.74 -48.46 -43.39
C GLY A 40 12.50 -49.45 -44.26
N CYS A 41 11.82 -49.89 -45.27
CA CYS A 41 12.40 -50.11 -46.63
C CYS A 41 11.27 -50.32 -47.62
N SER A 42 11.44 -49.64 -48.74
CA SER A 42 10.64 -49.68 -49.95
C SER A 42 10.40 -51.07 -50.56
N ASN A 43 9.27 -51.25 -51.26
CA ASN A 43 9.30 -51.61 -52.68
C ASN A 43 7.90 -51.57 -53.32
N ASP A 44 7.95 -51.18 -54.56
CA ASP A 44 6.90 -51.00 -55.55
C ASP A 44 5.93 -52.17 -55.71
N ASN A 45 4.62 -51.82 -55.94
CA ASN A 45 3.89 -52.23 -57.14
C ASN A 45 2.43 -51.75 -57.07
N LYS A 46 2.00 -50.97 -58.09
CA LYS A 46 0.59 -50.75 -58.45
C LYS A 46 0.02 -52.02 -59.11
N PRO A 47 -1.30 -52.32 -58.99
CA PRO A 47 -2.26 -51.74 -59.92
C PRO A 47 -3.72 -51.48 -59.37
N GLU A 48 -4.31 -50.49 -60.08
CA GLU A 48 -5.73 -50.36 -60.52
C GLU A 48 -6.92 -50.57 -59.61
N SER A 49 -7.61 -49.42 -59.38
CA SER A 49 -9.04 -49.15 -59.51
C SER A 49 -10.10 -50.13 -58.97
N SER A 50 -10.73 -49.76 -57.88
CA SER A 50 -12.20 -49.85 -57.61
C SER A 50 -12.52 -49.27 -56.23
N GLU A 51 -12.76 -47.99 -56.13
CA GLU A 51 -13.27 -47.40 -54.90
C GLU A 51 -14.32 -46.33 -55.20
N ILE A 52 -15.57 -46.70 -55.06
CA ILE A 52 -16.65 -45.82 -54.61
C ILE A 52 -17.68 -46.75 -53.96
N SER A 53 -17.55 -47.07 -52.66
CA SER A 53 -18.65 -47.55 -51.80
C SER A 53 -18.32 -47.77 -50.31
N GLU A 54 -17.05 -47.59 -49.86
CA GLU A 54 -16.71 -47.89 -48.46
C GLU A 54 -16.85 -46.69 -47.48
N THR A 55 -16.90 -45.44 -47.99
CA THR A 55 -16.97 -44.29 -47.12
C THR A 55 -18.36 -43.99 -46.56
N GLU A 56 -19.43 -44.27 -47.30
CA GLU A 56 -20.79 -44.11 -46.79
C GLU A 56 -21.14 -45.21 -45.76
N ASP A 57 -20.68 -46.46 -45.97
CA ASP A 57 -20.89 -47.53 -45.00
C ASP A 57 -20.10 -47.38 -43.70
N ILE A 58 -18.93 -46.75 -43.73
CA ILE A 58 -18.13 -46.43 -42.53
C ILE A 58 -18.77 -45.27 -41.73
N LEU A 59 -19.30 -44.26 -42.39
CA LEU A 59 -20.03 -43.18 -41.72
C LEU A 59 -21.33 -43.67 -41.12
N LEU A 60 -22.13 -44.50 -41.84
CA LEU A 60 -23.33 -45.07 -41.29
C LEU A 60 -23.05 -46.09 -40.17
N SER A 61 -21.95 -46.87 -40.25
CA SER A 61 -21.54 -47.76 -39.15
C SER A 61 -20.99 -47.02 -37.95
N TYR A 62 -20.40 -45.83 -38.16
CA TYR A 62 -19.92 -44.94 -37.08
C TYR A 62 -21.09 -44.26 -36.37
N GLU A 63 -22.10 -43.74 -37.11
CA GLU A 63 -23.31 -43.18 -36.54
C GLU A 63 -24.12 -44.24 -35.76
N LEU A 64 -24.33 -45.44 -36.33
CA LEU A 64 -24.99 -46.56 -35.64
C LEU A 64 -24.19 -47.03 -34.40
N SER A 65 -22.84 -46.94 -34.42
CA SER A 65 -22.01 -47.34 -33.27
C SER A 65 -22.01 -46.29 -32.15
N VAL A 66 -22.25 -45.03 -32.48
CA VAL A 66 -22.37 -43.95 -31.49
C VAL A 66 -23.74 -44.01 -30.80
N GLU A 67 -24.82 -44.23 -31.56
CA GLU A 67 -26.16 -44.44 -30.98
C GLU A 67 -26.25 -45.68 -30.10
N GLU A 68 -25.70 -46.85 -30.53
CA GLU A 68 -25.68 -48.07 -29.71
C GLU A 68 -24.76 -47.96 -28.47
N LYS A 69 -23.69 -47.14 -28.50
CA LYS A 69 -22.83 -46.88 -27.33
C LYS A 69 -23.47 -45.92 -26.36
N SER A 70 -24.25 -44.93 -26.83
CA SER A 70 -24.95 -43.98 -25.96
C SER A 70 -26.04 -44.64 -25.12
N LEU A 71 -26.62 -45.72 -25.62
CA LEU A 71 -27.61 -46.51 -24.89
C LEU A 71 -27.01 -47.42 -23.79
N LYS A 72 -25.70 -47.65 -23.77
CA LYS A 72 -25.02 -48.51 -22.77
C LYS A 72 -24.45 -47.76 -21.58
N HIS A 73 -24.27 -46.44 -21.66
CA HIS A 73 -23.70 -45.64 -20.60
C HIS A 73 -24.65 -44.47 -20.26
N PRO A 74 -25.22 -44.45 -19.05
CA PRO A 74 -26.11 -43.36 -18.65
C PRO A 74 -25.34 -42.04 -18.55
N ILE A 75 -25.92 -40.93 -19.05
CA ILE A 75 -25.46 -39.58 -18.82
C ILE A 75 -26.16 -39.08 -17.56
N ILE A 76 -25.38 -38.70 -16.54
CA ILE A 76 -25.89 -38.39 -15.21
C ILE A 76 -25.60 -36.94 -14.89
N LEU A 77 -26.64 -36.19 -14.54
CA LEU A 77 -26.55 -34.89 -13.93
C LEU A 77 -26.62 -35.05 -12.40
N PRO A 78 -25.53 -34.79 -11.65
CA PRO A 78 -25.55 -34.86 -10.19
C PRO A 78 -26.50 -33.83 -9.61
N GLY A 79 -27.20 -34.17 -8.53
CA GLY A 79 -27.96 -33.20 -7.73
C GLY A 79 -27.05 -32.37 -6.82
N ALA A 80 -27.64 -31.43 -6.10
CA ALA A 80 -26.94 -30.72 -5.02
C ALA A 80 -26.50 -31.67 -3.90
N PRO A 81 -25.57 -31.34 -3.02
CA PRO A 81 -25.15 -32.21 -1.93
C PRO A 81 -26.33 -32.72 -1.10
N GLY A 82 -26.59 -34.03 -1.17
CA GLY A 82 -27.73 -34.69 -0.51
C GLY A 82 -28.97 -34.88 -1.39
N GLU A 83 -28.96 -34.46 -2.64
CA GLU A 83 -30.03 -34.73 -3.63
C GLU A 83 -29.67 -35.87 -4.57
N ASP A 84 -30.70 -36.51 -5.14
CA ASP A 84 -30.55 -37.62 -6.10
C ASP A 84 -30.07 -37.10 -7.47
N SER A 85 -29.20 -37.87 -8.13
CA SER A 85 -28.78 -37.64 -9.51
C SER A 85 -29.90 -37.90 -10.50
N LYS A 86 -29.91 -37.17 -11.63
CA LYS A 86 -30.89 -37.32 -12.73
C LYS A 86 -30.21 -37.89 -13.96
N LEU A 87 -30.94 -38.78 -14.69
CA LEU A 87 -30.56 -39.18 -16.04
C LEU A 87 -30.98 -38.11 -17.01
N ILE A 88 -30.09 -37.73 -17.91
CA ILE A 88 -30.35 -36.76 -18.99
C ILE A 88 -30.03 -37.42 -20.34
N ASP A 89 -30.64 -36.93 -21.40
CA ASP A 89 -30.34 -37.36 -22.75
C ASP A 89 -29.13 -36.61 -23.34
N PRO A 90 -28.55 -37.09 -24.46
CA PRO A 90 -27.39 -36.41 -25.07
C PRO A 90 -27.65 -34.98 -25.49
N GLU A 91 -28.86 -34.62 -25.94
CA GLU A 91 -29.20 -33.26 -26.36
C GLU A 91 -29.23 -32.32 -25.14
N ALA A 92 -29.84 -32.78 -24.04
CA ALA A 92 -29.80 -32.02 -22.78
C ALA A 92 -28.38 -31.90 -22.20
N ALA A 93 -27.54 -32.93 -22.38
CA ALA A 93 -26.17 -32.94 -21.91
C ALA A 93 -25.24 -31.97 -22.68
N THR A 94 -25.57 -31.67 -23.94
CA THR A 94 -24.84 -30.75 -24.78
C THR A 94 -25.40 -29.33 -24.73
N ASN A 95 -26.64 -29.15 -24.26
CA ASN A 95 -27.27 -27.84 -24.11
C ASN A 95 -26.86 -27.16 -22.78
N ILE A 96 -25.57 -26.91 -22.64
CA ILE A 96 -25.02 -26.22 -21.48
C ILE A 96 -25.23 -24.72 -21.71
N ALA A 97 -26.01 -24.09 -20.84
CA ALA A 97 -26.19 -22.65 -20.88
C ALA A 97 -24.83 -21.95 -20.68
N ILE A 98 -24.53 -20.98 -21.56
CA ILE A 98 -23.40 -20.07 -21.41
C ILE A 98 -22.01 -20.75 -21.55
N SER A 99 -21.83 -21.60 -22.59
CA SER A 99 -20.49 -22.03 -23.03
C SER A 99 -20.08 -21.39 -24.37
N THR A 100 -20.81 -20.38 -24.79
CA THR A 100 -20.58 -19.62 -26.03
C THR A 100 -19.92 -18.29 -25.72
N TYR A 101 -19.22 -17.75 -26.70
CA TYR A 101 -18.64 -16.41 -26.63
C TYR A 101 -19.69 -15.32 -26.90
N VAL A 102 -19.37 -14.08 -26.56
CA VAL A 102 -20.18 -12.88 -26.81
C VAL A 102 -19.38 -11.85 -27.61
N ASP A 103 -20.05 -10.82 -28.14
CA ASP A 103 -19.40 -9.75 -28.92
C ASP A 103 -18.24 -9.09 -28.15
N ALA A 104 -18.31 -9.02 -26.81
CA ALA A 104 -17.23 -8.49 -25.98
C ALA A 104 -15.96 -9.32 -26.09
N ASP A 105 -16.05 -10.64 -26.21
CA ASP A 105 -14.89 -11.52 -26.39
C ASP A 105 -14.22 -11.30 -27.75
N VAL A 106 -15.01 -11.10 -28.80
CA VAL A 106 -14.52 -10.79 -30.15
C VAL A 106 -13.79 -9.45 -30.16
N ASN A 107 -14.42 -8.42 -29.61
CA ASN A 107 -13.83 -7.09 -29.51
C ASN A 107 -12.54 -7.05 -28.69
N PHE A 108 -12.50 -7.80 -27.59
CA PHE A 108 -11.32 -7.96 -26.77
C PHE A 108 -10.16 -8.58 -27.55
N LEU A 109 -10.40 -9.70 -28.27
CA LEU A 109 -9.35 -10.36 -29.05
C LEU A 109 -8.85 -9.49 -30.19
N GLN A 110 -9.72 -8.81 -30.90
CA GLN A 110 -9.36 -7.86 -31.97
C GLN A 110 -8.51 -6.70 -31.42
N GLY A 111 -8.90 -6.12 -30.27
CA GLY A 111 -8.15 -5.07 -29.60
C GLY A 111 -6.80 -5.57 -29.10
N MET A 112 -6.75 -6.75 -28.49
CA MET A 112 -5.52 -7.35 -27.94
C MET A 112 -4.51 -7.72 -29.05
N ILE A 113 -4.97 -8.11 -30.23
CA ILE A 113 -4.07 -8.30 -31.40
C ILE A 113 -3.33 -7.01 -31.74
N ILE A 114 -4.04 -5.89 -31.81
CA ILE A 114 -3.44 -4.57 -32.10
C ILE A 114 -2.48 -4.17 -30.97
N HIS A 115 -2.89 -4.42 -29.73
CA HIS A 115 -2.09 -4.16 -28.54
C HIS A 115 -0.76 -4.93 -28.62
N HIS A 116 -0.78 -6.24 -28.82
CA HIS A 116 0.41 -7.09 -28.93
C HIS A 116 1.32 -6.70 -30.11
N GLN A 117 0.76 -6.28 -31.23
CA GLN A 117 1.55 -5.77 -32.37
C GLN A 117 2.45 -4.59 -31.97
N GLN A 118 2.00 -3.74 -31.03
CA GLN A 118 2.84 -2.64 -30.55
C GLN A 118 4.01 -3.15 -29.70
N ALA A 119 3.81 -4.16 -28.86
CA ALA A 119 4.90 -4.79 -28.10
C ALA A 119 5.99 -5.34 -29.02
N ILE A 120 5.59 -6.01 -30.10
CA ILE A 120 6.51 -6.50 -31.14
C ILE A 120 7.28 -5.35 -31.77
N VAL A 121 6.60 -4.23 -32.11
CA VAL A 121 7.26 -3.03 -32.63
C VAL A 121 8.34 -2.49 -31.70
N MET A 122 8.05 -2.39 -30.40
CA MET A 122 9.00 -1.94 -29.38
C MET A 122 10.16 -2.92 -29.20
N SER A 123 9.86 -4.22 -29.12
CA SER A 123 10.86 -5.30 -28.95
C SER A 123 11.87 -5.34 -30.10
N ASN A 124 11.40 -5.18 -31.33
CA ASN A 124 12.25 -5.17 -32.54
C ASN A 124 13.20 -3.97 -32.65
N MET A 125 13.08 -2.98 -31.77
CA MET A 125 14.05 -1.87 -31.69
C MET A 125 15.30 -2.26 -30.89
N ALA A 126 15.20 -3.22 -29.95
CA ALA A 126 16.24 -3.51 -28.98
C ALA A 126 17.62 -3.85 -29.57
N ASP A 127 17.69 -4.77 -30.51
CA ASP A 127 18.94 -5.21 -31.13
C ASP A 127 19.77 -4.08 -31.77
N LYS A 128 19.11 -2.97 -32.12
CA LYS A 128 19.75 -1.83 -32.82
C LYS A 128 20.06 -0.67 -31.87
N ARG A 129 19.52 -0.67 -30.65
CA ARG A 129 19.53 0.47 -29.73
C ARG A 129 20.33 0.23 -28.48
N THR A 130 20.52 -1.03 -28.08
CA THR A 130 21.30 -1.38 -26.89
C THR A 130 22.23 -2.56 -27.14
N ASN A 131 23.33 -2.61 -26.36
CA ASN A 131 24.20 -3.76 -26.25
C ASN A 131 23.99 -4.53 -24.91
N ASN A 132 23.00 -4.13 -24.14
CA ASN A 132 22.64 -4.80 -22.91
C ASN A 132 21.95 -6.13 -23.25
N LYS A 133 22.70 -7.23 -23.07
CA LYS A 133 22.22 -8.57 -23.39
C LYS A 133 20.93 -8.93 -22.66
N THR A 134 20.75 -8.47 -21.43
CA THR A 134 19.54 -8.75 -20.63
C THR A 134 18.30 -8.14 -21.28
N ILE A 135 18.41 -6.91 -21.80
CA ILE A 135 17.33 -6.23 -22.49
C ILE A 135 17.05 -6.89 -23.85
N VAL A 136 18.08 -7.23 -24.60
CA VAL A 136 17.93 -7.93 -25.90
C VAL A 136 17.27 -9.30 -25.70
N ASP A 137 17.72 -10.09 -24.74
CA ASP A 137 17.14 -11.41 -24.41
C ASP A 137 15.68 -11.28 -23.94
N LEU A 138 15.36 -10.22 -23.17
CA LEU A 138 13.99 -9.91 -22.76
C LEU A 138 13.12 -9.57 -23.97
N ALA A 139 13.55 -8.63 -24.80
CA ALA A 139 12.82 -8.20 -25.99
C ALA A 139 12.53 -9.36 -26.95
N ASN A 140 13.52 -10.23 -27.19
CA ASN A 140 13.34 -11.43 -28.04
C ASN A 140 12.34 -12.42 -27.44
N ARG A 141 12.26 -12.56 -26.11
CA ARG A 141 11.29 -13.43 -25.46
C ARG A 141 9.88 -12.85 -25.55
N ILE A 142 9.74 -11.54 -25.33
CA ILE A 142 8.45 -10.84 -25.47
C ILE A 142 7.97 -10.95 -26.93
N ASP A 143 8.84 -10.70 -27.90
CA ASP A 143 8.52 -10.81 -29.33
C ASP A 143 7.93 -12.19 -29.67
N ALA A 144 8.59 -13.26 -29.24
CA ALA A 144 8.14 -14.63 -29.49
C ALA A 144 6.82 -14.96 -28.78
N SER A 145 6.65 -14.56 -27.51
CA SER A 145 5.40 -14.79 -26.75
C SER A 145 4.23 -14.05 -27.38
N GLN A 146 4.43 -12.79 -27.75
CA GLN A 146 3.39 -11.95 -28.34
C GLN A 146 2.98 -12.44 -29.74
N GLU A 147 3.92 -12.97 -30.55
CA GLU A 147 3.60 -13.61 -31.84
C GLU A 147 2.74 -14.88 -31.67
N ASP A 148 3.07 -15.71 -30.67
CA ASP A 148 2.29 -16.91 -30.35
C ASP A 148 0.88 -16.57 -29.87
N GLU A 149 0.74 -15.56 -29.01
CA GLU A 149 -0.55 -15.08 -28.51
C GLU A 149 -1.42 -14.45 -29.62
N ILE A 150 -0.83 -13.65 -30.52
CA ILE A 150 -1.53 -13.15 -31.71
C ILE A 150 -2.02 -14.31 -32.56
N SER A 151 -1.16 -15.29 -32.83
CA SER A 151 -1.54 -16.47 -33.62
C SER A 151 -2.69 -17.22 -33.00
N PHE A 152 -2.72 -17.38 -31.68
CA PHE A 152 -3.84 -17.99 -30.96
C PHE A 152 -5.13 -17.17 -31.17
N MET A 153 -5.10 -15.86 -30.96
CA MET A 153 -6.26 -14.99 -31.09
C MET A 153 -6.84 -14.99 -32.51
N GLU A 154 -5.97 -14.89 -33.53
CA GLU A 154 -6.39 -15.00 -34.92
C GLU A 154 -7.04 -16.35 -35.24
N ASN A 155 -6.45 -17.44 -34.76
CA ASN A 155 -7.02 -18.80 -34.95
C ASN A 155 -8.36 -18.96 -34.22
N TRP A 156 -8.51 -18.40 -33.04
CA TRP A 156 -9.76 -18.43 -32.29
C TRP A 156 -10.89 -17.70 -33.03
N LEU A 157 -10.62 -16.47 -33.54
CA LEU A 157 -11.54 -15.68 -34.34
C LEU A 157 -11.90 -16.40 -35.65
N ASN A 158 -10.91 -16.82 -36.44
CA ASN A 158 -11.12 -17.53 -37.70
C ASN A 158 -11.95 -18.82 -37.55
N SER A 159 -11.74 -19.58 -36.46
CA SER A 159 -12.49 -20.82 -36.22
C SER A 159 -13.97 -20.59 -35.90
N ARG A 160 -14.36 -19.35 -35.69
CA ARG A 160 -15.73 -18.92 -35.39
C ARG A 160 -16.35 -18.00 -36.45
N ASP A 161 -15.68 -17.89 -37.62
CA ASP A 161 -16.05 -17.01 -38.73
C ASP A 161 -16.14 -15.52 -38.34
N GLU A 162 -15.36 -15.11 -37.33
CA GLU A 162 -15.24 -13.71 -36.90
C GLU A 162 -14.10 -12.98 -37.62
N ASP A 163 -14.32 -11.68 -37.87
CA ASP A 163 -13.30 -10.84 -38.49
C ASP A 163 -12.10 -10.63 -37.54
N ILE A 164 -10.88 -10.69 -38.07
CA ILE A 164 -9.64 -10.40 -37.31
C ILE A 164 -9.46 -8.89 -37.08
N SER A 165 -9.91 -8.07 -38.01
CA SER A 165 -9.74 -6.60 -37.98
C SER A 165 -10.95 -5.92 -37.38
N VAL A 166 -10.71 -4.91 -36.52
CA VAL A 166 -11.75 -4.05 -36.00
C VAL A 166 -12.35 -3.20 -37.13
N ASN A 167 -13.61 -3.40 -37.49
CA ASN A 167 -14.34 -2.47 -38.34
C ASN A 167 -14.79 -1.27 -37.48
N TYR A 168 -14.10 -0.16 -37.58
CA TYR A 168 -14.45 1.10 -36.91
C TYR A 168 -15.69 1.73 -37.55
N ASP A 169 -16.87 1.13 -37.36
CA ASP A 169 -18.15 1.79 -37.55
C ASP A 169 -18.58 2.36 -36.20
N GLY A 170 -18.36 3.61 -35.99
CA GLY A 170 -18.53 4.53 -34.85
C GLY A 170 -19.53 4.30 -33.74
N HIS A 171 -19.99 3.08 -33.46
CA HIS A 171 -20.99 2.77 -32.44
C HIS A 171 -20.75 1.49 -31.60
N HIS A 172 -19.59 0.83 -31.71
CA HIS A 172 -19.26 -0.30 -30.84
C HIS A 172 -18.32 0.14 -29.72
N MET A 173 -18.58 -0.36 -28.51
CA MET A 173 -17.86 -0.05 -27.28
C MET A 173 -16.35 -0.05 -27.51
N GLN A 174 -15.71 1.09 -27.28
CA GLN A 174 -14.27 1.19 -27.10
C GLN A 174 -13.92 0.41 -25.81
N ILE A 175 -13.46 -0.83 -25.96
CA ILE A 175 -12.54 -1.34 -24.97
C ILE A 175 -11.30 -0.48 -25.16
N GLY A 176 -11.05 0.45 -24.24
CA GLY A 176 -9.90 1.33 -24.30
C GLY A 176 -8.65 0.47 -24.41
N MET A 177 -7.81 0.71 -25.41
CA MET A 177 -6.49 0.07 -25.52
C MET A 177 -5.56 0.74 -24.51
N THR A 178 -5.76 0.42 -23.25
CA THR A 178 -5.03 0.98 -22.11
C THR A 178 -3.56 0.53 -22.16
N GLY A 179 -2.65 1.41 -21.76
CA GLY A 179 -1.22 1.10 -21.64
C GLY A 179 -0.42 1.17 -22.94
N MET A 180 -1.06 1.44 -24.08
CA MET A 180 -0.33 1.62 -25.35
C MET A 180 0.53 2.88 -25.33
N ALA A 181 1.77 2.74 -25.79
CA ALA A 181 2.64 3.88 -26.01
C ALA A 181 2.12 4.77 -27.14
N SER A 182 2.11 6.07 -26.92
CA SER A 182 1.75 7.08 -27.92
C SER A 182 2.80 7.13 -29.07
N GLU A 183 2.42 7.68 -30.23
CA GLU A 183 3.36 7.90 -31.34
C GLU A 183 4.59 8.74 -30.94
N ALA A 184 4.39 9.70 -30.02
CA ALA A 184 5.48 10.53 -29.51
C ALA A 184 6.44 9.73 -28.64
N GLU A 185 5.94 8.81 -27.82
CA GLU A 185 6.75 7.91 -26.99
C GLU A 185 7.47 6.86 -27.81
N LEU A 186 6.81 6.24 -28.78
CA LEU A 186 7.47 5.32 -29.72
C LEU A 186 8.60 6.02 -30.48
N LYS A 187 8.38 7.26 -30.92
CA LYS A 187 9.42 8.04 -31.57
C LYS A 187 10.57 8.42 -30.63
N LYS A 188 10.26 8.70 -29.36
CA LYS A 188 11.27 8.94 -28.33
C LYS A 188 12.09 7.67 -28.09
N LEU A 189 11.45 6.50 -28.02
CA LEU A 189 12.10 5.20 -27.89
C LEU A 189 13.00 4.91 -29.09
N GLU A 190 12.51 5.12 -30.31
CA GLU A 190 13.27 4.94 -31.55
C GLU A 190 14.54 5.81 -31.60
N ASN A 191 14.53 7.00 -30.98
CA ASN A 191 15.66 7.92 -31.00
C ASN A 191 16.57 7.79 -29.76
N SER A 192 16.25 6.94 -28.80
CA SER A 192 17.07 6.65 -27.61
C SER A 192 18.07 5.53 -27.89
N GLU A 193 19.19 5.49 -27.18
CA GLU A 193 20.26 4.49 -27.32
C GLU A 193 20.83 4.11 -25.95
N SER A 194 21.41 2.91 -25.84
CA SER A 194 22.08 2.40 -24.64
C SER A 194 21.17 2.41 -23.40
N THR A 195 21.64 2.89 -22.26
CA THR A 195 20.90 2.89 -20.99
C THR A 195 19.60 3.72 -21.04
N ASP A 196 19.58 4.81 -21.84
CA ASP A 196 18.37 5.62 -22.00
C ASP A 196 17.30 4.84 -22.79
N PHE A 197 17.70 4.07 -23.77
CA PHE A 197 16.81 3.13 -24.46
C PHE A 197 16.31 2.06 -23.48
N ASP A 198 17.22 1.43 -22.73
CA ASP A 198 16.89 0.35 -21.80
C ASP A 198 15.81 0.79 -20.79
N LYS A 199 16.02 1.95 -20.16
CA LYS A 199 15.07 2.51 -19.17
C LYS A 199 13.72 2.83 -19.80
N LEU A 200 13.70 3.50 -20.96
CA LEU A 200 12.45 3.87 -21.62
C LEU A 200 11.70 2.65 -22.18
N PHE A 201 12.42 1.67 -22.75
CA PHE A 201 11.85 0.40 -23.22
C PHE A 201 11.13 -0.33 -22.08
N LEU A 202 11.79 -0.48 -20.93
CA LEU A 202 11.19 -1.14 -19.76
C LEU A 202 9.96 -0.38 -19.27
N GLN A 203 10.03 0.95 -19.15
CA GLN A 203 8.91 1.76 -18.73
C GLN A 203 7.69 1.59 -19.64
N LEU A 204 7.88 1.72 -20.95
CA LEU A 204 6.78 1.60 -21.92
C LEU A 204 6.23 0.18 -21.98
N MET A 205 7.11 -0.83 -21.93
CA MET A 205 6.70 -2.23 -22.02
C MET A 205 5.96 -2.69 -20.75
N ILE A 206 6.36 -2.21 -19.58
CA ILE A 206 5.64 -2.48 -18.31
C ILE A 206 4.24 -1.86 -18.37
N SER A 207 4.13 -0.59 -18.76
CA SER A 207 2.83 0.08 -18.92
C SER A 207 1.94 -0.64 -19.92
N HIS A 208 2.54 -1.15 -21.00
CA HIS A 208 1.86 -1.90 -22.03
C HIS A 208 1.29 -3.22 -21.47
N HIS A 209 2.08 -4.00 -20.74
CA HIS A 209 1.64 -5.25 -20.13
C HIS A 209 0.56 -5.02 -19.04
N ASP A 210 0.70 -3.98 -18.21
CA ASP A 210 -0.32 -3.60 -17.24
C ASP A 210 -1.65 -3.22 -17.92
N GLY A 211 -1.56 -2.55 -19.07
CA GLY A 211 -2.71 -2.28 -19.93
C GLY A 211 -3.44 -3.53 -20.39
N ALA A 212 -2.70 -4.59 -20.79
CA ALA A 212 -3.30 -5.87 -21.15
C ALA A 212 -4.04 -6.53 -19.97
N LEU A 213 -3.47 -6.47 -18.76
CA LEU A 213 -4.13 -6.96 -17.54
C LEU A 213 -5.42 -6.20 -17.25
N LYS A 214 -5.44 -4.89 -17.47
CA LYS A 214 -6.64 -4.08 -17.31
C LYS A 214 -7.70 -4.43 -18.36
N MET A 215 -7.31 -4.59 -19.63
CA MET A 215 -8.24 -5.03 -20.68
C MET A 215 -8.90 -6.39 -20.35
N VAL A 216 -8.16 -7.34 -19.75
CA VAL A 216 -8.73 -8.60 -19.26
C VAL A 216 -9.70 -8.38 -18.10
N LYS A 217 -9.36 -7.49 -17.17
CA LYS A 217 -10.25 -7.14 -16.06
C LYS A 217 -11.56 -6.57 -16.58
N ASP A 218 -11.49 -5.62 -17.51
CA ASP A 218 -12.64 -4.97 -18.12
C ASP A 218 -13.52 -5.97 -18.89
N LEU A 219 -12.90 -6.90 -19.64
CA LEU A 219 -13.63 -7.99 -20.30
C LEU A 219 -14.45 -8.81 -19.30
N LYS A 220 -13.86 -9.18 -18.16
CA LYS A 220 -14.52 -10.02 -17.15
C LYS A 220 -15.70 -9.33 -16.44
N GLU A 221 -15.85 -8.03 -16.57
CA GLU A 221 -17.00 -7.27 -16.07
C GLU A 221 -18.22 -7.39 -16.98
N TYR A 222 -18.06 -7.80 -18.25
CA TYR A 222 -19.18 -8.02 -19.16
C TYR A 222 -19.92 -9.33 -18.87
N PRO A 223 -21.26 -9.30 -18.71
CA PRO A 223 -22.03 -10.49 -18.48
C PRO A 223 -21.91 -11.50 -19.64
N GLY A 224 -21.41 -12.70 -19.36
CA GLY A 224 -21.24 -13.77 -20.34
C GLY A 224 -19.91 -13.76 -21.08
N ALA A 225 -19.05 -12.77 -20.90
CA ALA A 225 -17.71 -12.74 -21.47
C ALA A 225 -16.78 -13.73 -20.77
N ALA A 226 -15.77 -14.18 -21.50
CA ALA A 226 -14.78 -15.17 -21.04
C ALA A 226 -15.39 -16.50 -20.54
N TYR A 227 -16.56 -16.91 -21.05
CA TYR A 227 -17.19 -18.18 -20.70
C TYR A 227 -16.84 -19.29 -21.69
N ASP A 228 -16.35 -18.99 -22.90
CA ASP A 228 -15.76 -19.99 -23.77
C ASP A 228 -14.57 -20.65 -23.06
N PRO A 229 -14.53 -21.99 -22.86
CA PRO A 229 -13.49 -22.62 -22.06
C PRO A 229 -12.06 -22.42 -22.61
N ILE A 230 -11.93 -22.36 -23.93
CA ILE A 230 -10.63 -22.19 -24.61
C ILE A 230 -10.15 -20.74 -24.43
N LEU A 231 -11.07 -19.79 -24.57
CA LEU A 231 -10.76 -18.39 -24.32
C LEU A 231 -10.43 -18.11 -22.85
N ASN A 232 -11.19 -18.75 -21.92
CA ASN A 232 -10.94 -18.60 -20.49
C ASN A 232 -9.56 -19.10 -20.08
N GLU A 233 -9.10 -20.24 -20.63
CA GLU A 233 -7.76 -20.76 -20.39
C GLU A 233 -6.70 -19.81 -20.94
N PHE A 234 -6.85 -19.37 -22.19
CA PHE A 234 -5.95 -18.39 -22.80
C PHE A 234 -5.84 -17.10 -21.99
N ILE A 235 -6.97 -16.53 -21.54
CA ILE A 235 -6.99 -15.32 -20.71
C ILE A 235 -6.27 -15.55 -19.37
N SER A 236 -6.40 -16.74 -18.81
CA SER A 236 -5.71 -17.07 -17.55
C SER A 236 -4.21 -17.19 -17.73
N ASP A 237 -3.76 -17.77 -18.83
CA ASP A 237 -2.34 -17.87 -19.18
C ASP A 237 -1.77 -16.48 -19.50
N LEU A 238 -2.48 -15.68 -20.28
CA LEU A 238 -2.11 -14.31 -20.60
C LEU A 238 -1.91 -13.47 -19.32
N VAL A 239 -2.83 -13.55 -18.36
CA VAL A 239 -2.68 -12.83 -17.08
C VAL A 239 -1.42 -13.28 -16.32
N ASN A 240 -1.15 -14.58 -16.28
CA ASN A 240 0.03 -15.11 -15.59
C ASN A 240 1.32 -14.66 -16.28
N ASP A 241 1.39 -14.79 -17.60
CA ASP A 241 2.60 -14.48 -18.37
C ASP A 241 2.91 -12.98 -18.33
N GLN A 242 1.91 -12.12 -18.57
CA GLN A 242 2.07 -10.67 -18.48
C GLN A 242 2.50 -10.23 -17.06
N SER A 243 1.91 -10.80 -16.01
CA SER A 243 2.28 -10.48 -14.62
C SER A 243 3.74 -10.87 -14.30
N ILE A 244 4.18 -12.06 -14.73
CA ILE A 244 5.56 -12.52 -14.53
C ILE A 244 6.55 -11.65 -15.32
N GLU A 245 6.18 -11.22 -16.52
CA GLU A 245 7.03 -10.35 -17.32
C GLU A 245 7.16 -8.94 -16.72
N ILE A 246 6.09 -8.36 -16.20
CA ILE A 246 6.14 -7.11 -15.42
C ILE A 246 7.11 -7.24 -14.26
N GLU A 247 7.01 -8.29 -13.45
CA GLU A 247 7.92 -8.52 -12.32
C GLU A 247 9.39 -8.60 -12.76
N ARG A 248 9.68 -9.34 -13.84
CA ARG A 248 11.03 -9.43 -14.40
C ARG A 248 11.55 -8.09 -14.91
N MET A 249 10.71 -7.33 -15.60
CA MET A 249 11.05 -6.00 -16.09
C MET A 249 11.32 -5.03 -14.96
N ASN A 250 10.52 -5.09 -13.89
CA ASN A 250 10.75 -4.29 -12.69
C ASN A 250 12.12 -4.57 -12.05
N ILE A 251 12.48 -5.84 -11.90
CA ILE A 251 13.81 -6.24 -11.38
C ILE A 251 14.93 -5.66 -12.26
N ILE A 252 14.78 -5.72 -13.59
CA ILE A 252 15.79 -5.16 -14.51
C ILE A 252 15.84 -3.63 -14.38
N ALA A 253 14.69 -2.94 -14.30
CA ALA A 253 14.61 -1.49 -14.17
C ALA A 253 15.24 -1.00 -12.86
N VAL A 254 14.99 -1.68 -11.76
CA VAL A 254 15.63 -1.43 -10.45
C VAL A 254 17.15 -1.59 -10.56
N ASN A 255 17.63 -2.64 -11.23
CA ASN A 255 19.05 -2.87 -11.46
C ASN A 255 19.73 -1.82 -12.37
N LEU A 256 18.97 -1.14 -13.22
CA LEU A 256 19.44 -0.03 -14.04
C LEU A 256 19.38 1.33 -13.35
N SER A 257 18.73 1.40 -12.16
CA SER A 257 18.68 2.63 -11.39
C SER A 257 20.06 3.01 -10.87
N ASP A 258 20.39 4.31 -10.96
CA ASP A 258 21.59 4.89 -10.35
C ASP A 258 21.35 5.33 -8.91
N ASP A 259 20.09 5.29 -8.44
CA ASP A 259 19.74 5.62 -7.06
C ASP A 259 20.24 4.52 -6.10
N PRO A 260 21.07 4.86 -5.09
CA PRO A 260 21.64 3.86 -4.20
C PRO A 260 20.59 3.11 -3.37
N ARG A 261 19.39 3.68 -3.20
CA ARG A 261 18.30 3.06 -2.44
C ARG A 261 17.72 1.83 -3.15
N SER A 262 17.81 1.78 -4.46
CA SER A 262 17.20 0.71 -5.26
C SER A 262 17.83 -0.67 -5.08
N LYS A 263 18.99 -0.79 -4.43
CA LYS A 263 19.80 -2.04 -4.40
C LYS A 263 20.26 -2.42 -3.00
N LEU A 264 19.63 -1.90 -1.98
CA LEU A 264 20.02 -2.17 -0.61
C LEU A 264 19.68 -3.61 -0.22
N SER A 265 20.62 -4.30 0.40
CA SER A 265 20.40 -5.65 0.91
C SER A 265 19.43 -5.66 2.10
N ALA A 266 18.57 -6.68 2.12
CA ALA A 266 17.57 -6.87 3.15
C ALA A 266 18.17 -7.23 4.52
N GLY A 267 17.42 -6.92 5.59
CA GLY A 267 17.74 -7.33 6.94
C GLY A 267 16.91 -6.63 8.01
N HIS A 268 16.66 -7.31 9.13
CA HIS A 268 15.86 -6.68 10.20
C HIS A 268 16.68 -5.62 10.96
N HIS A 269 17.93 -5.91 11.33
CA HIS A 269 18.81 -4.97 12.04
C HIS A 269 20.17 -4.77 11.36
N ASP A 270 20.39 -5.46 10.26
CA ASP A 270 21.62 -5.53 9.50
C ASP A 270 21.41 -5.26 8.01
N ALA A 271 20.26 -4.69 7.66
CA ALA A 271 19.99 -4.19 6.30
C ALA A 271 21.03 -3.13 5.91
N GLU A 272 21.38 -3.10 4.65
CA GLU A 272 22.22 -2.04 4.07
C GLU A 272 21.52 -0.68 4.13
N GLU A 273 22.27 0.39 4.17
CA GLU A 273 21.75 1.75 4.33
C GLU A 273 22.29 2.67 3.24
N ALA A 274 21.42 3.58 2.76
CA ALA A 274 21.79 4.69 1.89
C ALA A 274 21.44 6.02 2.57
N ILE A 275 22.34 7.00 2.48
CA ILE A 275 22.16 8.29 3.12
C ILE A 275 22.75 9.39 2.25
N LEU A 276 22.01 10.49 2.11
CA LEU A 276 22.45 11.69 1.40
C LEU A 276 22.12 12.95 2.20
N ASN A 277 23.11 13.82 2.42
CA ASN A 277 22.98 15.10 3.11
C ASN A 277 22.39 15.01 4.53
N LEU A 278 22.50 13.85 5.14
CA LEU A 278 22.13 13.55 6.53
C LEU A 278 23.27 12.84 7.24
N GLU A 279 23.27 12.95 8.56
CA GLU A 279 24.09 12.15 9.46
C GLU A 279 23.15 11.37 10.40
N LYS A 280 23.32 10.06 10.51
CA LYS A 280 22.61 9.24 11.48
C LYS A 280 23.28 9.38 12.85
N VAL A 281 22.60 10.03 13.79
CA VAL A 281 23.10 10.33 15.14
C VAL A 281 22.93 9.15 16.08
N ALA A 282 21.76 8.48 16.02
CA ALA A 282 21.45 7.34 16.86
C ALA A 282 20.46 6.40 16.17
N SER A 283 20.48 5.13 16.59
CA SER A 283 19.51 4.11 16.21
C SER A 283 19.17 3.28 17.45
N LEU A 284 17.94 3.40 17.93
CA LEU A 284 17.45 2.73 19.12
C LEU A 284 16.55 1.56 18.70
N LYS A 285 16.83 0.38 19.21
CA LYS A 285 15.95 -0.79 19.02
C LYS A 285 14.67 -0.63 19.83
N LYS A 286 13.62 -1.35 19.45
CA LYS A 286 12.40 -1.44 20.26
C LYS A 286 12.74 -1.83 21.71
N PRO A 287 12.09 -1.21 22.71
CA PRO A 287 12.33 -1.52 24.11
C PRO A 287 12.06 -2.98 24.48
N ILE A 288 12.88 -3.54 25.37
CA ILE A 288 12.64 -4.85 25.97
C ILE A 288 11.32 -4.81 26.76
N GLY A 289 10.50 -5.85 26.62
CA GLY A 289 9.15 -5.91 27.22
C GLY A 289 8.04 -5.63 26.20
N PHE A 290 8.32 -4.86 25.16
CA PHE A 290 7.47 -4.71 23.98
C PHE A 290 7.88 -5.65 22.83
N TYR A 291 9.03 -6.28 22.97
CA TYR A 291 9.61 -7.24 22.04
C TYR A 291 10.38 -8.28 22.84
N ASN A 292 10.15 -9.56 22.57
CA ASN A 292 10.93 -10.64 23.18
C ASN A 292 12.10 -11.02 22.27
N PRO A 293 13.34 -10.56 22.56
CA PRO A 293 14.49 -10.81 21.71
C PRO A 293 14.88 -12.28 21.66
N ASN A 294 14.48 -13.10 22.67
CA ASN A 294 14.77 -14.52 22.74
C ASN A 294 13.74 -15.38 21.99
N ASN A 295 12.57 -14.81 21.64
CA ASN A 295 11.54 -15.48 20.88
C ASN A 295 10.80 -14.50 19.96
N PRO A 296 11.46 -13.97 18.94
CA PRO A 296 10.87 -13.00 18.03
C PRO A 296 9.69 -13.57 17.22
N LYS A 297 9.57 -14.89 17.16
CA LYS A 297 8.48 -15.60 16.47
C LYS A 297 7.38 -16.08 17.42
N SER A 298 7.40 -15.69 18.70
CA SER A 298 6.37 -16.10 19.64
C SER A 298 5.03 -15.51 19.21
N LYS A 299 4.12 -16.37 18.84
CA LYS A 299 2.71 -16.01 18.75
C LYS A 299 2.26 -15.66 20.15
N GLY A 300 1.68 -14.47 20.37
CA GLY A 300 1.13 -14.08 21.66
C GLY A 300 0.25 -15.18 22.28
N ILE A 301 -0.10 -15.04 23.54
CA ILE A 301 -0.96 -16.00 24.26
C ILE A 301 -2.21 -16.21 23.42
N LYS A 302 -2.36 -17.41 22.84
CA LYS A 302 -3.58 -17.80 22.14
C LYS A 302 -4.72 -17.89 23.16
N ASN A 303 -5.85 -17.35 22.78
CA ASN A 303 -7.07 -17.58 23.54
C ASN A 303 -7.36 -19.09 23.56
N PRO A 304 -7.56 -19.74 24.73
CA PRO A 304 -7.79 -21.19 24.80
C PRO A 304 -8.98 -21.68 23.96
N GLU A 305 -9.91 -20.80 23.62
CA GLU A 305 -11.08 -21.12 22.78
C GLU A 305 -10.75 -21.19 21.27
N GLU A 306 -9.57 -20.72 20.81
CA GLU A 306 -9.13 -20.76 19.41
C GLU A 306 -8.30 -22.00 19.04
N GLU A 307 -7.84 -22.79 20.01
CA GLU A 307 -6.96 -23.93 19.72
C GLU A 307 -7.67 -25.11 19.00
N ASP A 308 -9.01 -25.20 19.05
CA ASP A 308 -9.73 -26.38 18.50
C ASP A 308 -10.16 -26.26 17.03
N LYS A 309 -9.94 -25.14 16.33
CA LYS A 309 -10.49 -24.93 14.99
C LYS A 309 -9.50 -25.00 13.82
N ASN A 310 -8.19 -25.06 14.02
CA ASN A 310 -7.21 -24.98 12.94
C ASN A 310 -6.11 -26.04 12.98
N ASN A 311 -6.47 -27.31 12.90
CA ASN A 311 -5.52 -28.38 12.55
C ASN A 311 -5.55 -28.69 11.04
N ASN A 312 -5.40 -27.68 10.20
CA ASN A 312 -5.22 -27.87 8.76
C ASN A 312 -3.75 -27.63 8.38
N THR A 313 -3.10 -28.69 7.89
CA THR A 313 -1.65 -28.75 7.65
C THR A 313 -1.18 -28.15 6.33
N ASP A 314 -2.08 -27.63 5.49
CA ASP A 314 -1.75 -26.94 4.25
C ASP A 314 -1.75 -25.42 4.45
N LYS A 315 -0.63 -24.88 4.95
CA LYS A 315 -0.41 -23.44 5.01
C LYS A 315 0.13 -22.95 3.69
N THR A 316 -0.57 -22.02 3.08
CA THR A 316 -0.13 -21.29 1.89
C THR A 316 1.08 -20.41 2.20
N ILE A 317 1.80 -19.93 1.18
CA ILE A 317 2.91 -18.97 1.32
C ILE A 317 2.42 -17.72 2.06
N GLU A 318 1.19 -17.30 1.80
CA GLU A 318 0.54 -16.16 2.46
C GLU A 318 0.31 -16.39 3.97
N ASP A 319 -0.05 -17.60 4.39
CA ASP A 319 -0.16 -17.96 5.82
C ASP A 319 1.21 -17.98 6.50
N LYS A 320 2.28 -18.37 5.79
CA LYS A 320 3.65 -18.29 6.29
C LYS A 320 4.09 -16.84 6.46
N SER A 321 3.79 -15.97 5.50
CA SER A 321 4.08 -14.55 5.54
C SER A 321 3.37 -13.87 6.72
N ARG A 322 2.08 -14.15 6.94
CA ARG A 322 1.32 -13.68 8.11
C ARG A 322 1.91 -14.15 9.43
N SER A 323 2.42 -15.37 9.50
CA SER A 323 3.05 -15.91 10.71
C SER A 323 4.40 -15.29 11.05
N LEU A 324 5.12 -14.80 10.05
CA LEU A 324 6.38 -14.05 10.21
C LEU A 324 6.15 -12.59 10.58
N ARG A 325 5.07 -11.98 10.11
CA ARG A 325 4.69 -10.58 10.39
C ARG A 325 4.30 -10.35 11.85
N SER A 326 3.59 -11.29 12.47
CA SER A 326 2.92 -11.08 13.75
C SER A 326 3.84 -10.62 14.90
N PRO A 327 5.03 -11.21 15.15
CA PRO A 327 5.88 -10.78 16.26
C PRO A 327 6.59 -9.44 16.03
N ILE A 328 6.93 -9.14 14.79
CA ILE A 328 7.62 -7.89 14.42
C ILE A 328 6.66 -6.71 14.52
N LEU A 329 5.39 -6.90 14.12
CA LEU A 329 4.36 -5.87 14.13
C LEU A 329 3.62 -5.74 15.47
N SER A 330 3.80 -6.65 16.42
CA SER A 330 3.10 -6.61 17.71
C SER A 330 3.30 -5.31 18.47
N PHE A 331 4.42 -4.61 18.24
CA PHE A 331 4.78 -3.34 18.86
C PHE A 331 5.23 -2.34 17.79
N ALA A 332 4.48 -2.26 16.71
CA ALA A 332 4.73 -1.27 15.67
C ALA A 332 4.76 0.12 16.31
N ASN A 333 5.87 0.83 16.14
CA ASN A 333 5.94 2.23 16.51
C ASN A 333 5.08 3.06 15.56
N THR A 334 4.55 4.15 16.07
CA THR A 334 3.67 5.06 15.35
C THR A 334 4.13 6.50 15.52
N ASP A 335 3.22 7.39 15.82
CA ASP A 335 3.47 8.81 15.92
C ASP A 335 4.25 9.25 17.17
N MET A 336 4.76 10.47 17.14
CA MET A 336 5.54 11.07 18.21
C MET A 336 5.05 12.46 18.57
N ALA A 337 5.09 12.79 19.87
CA ALA A 337 4.92 14.15 20.36
C ALA A 337 6.12 14.56 21.22
N PHE A 338 6.43 15.84 21.21
CA PHE A 338 7.58 16.39 21.92
C PHE A 338 7.19 17.56 22.81
N ARG A 339 7.86 17.66 23.95
CA ARG A 339 7.79 18.84 24.83
C ARG A 339 9.15 19.02 25.53
N ASP A 340 9.78 20.15 25.34
CA ASP A 340 11.12 20.43 25.85
C ASP A 340 12.12 19.30 25.50
N ASN A 341 12.63 18.56 26.48
CA ASN A 341 13.51 17.41 26.29
C ASN A 341 12.78 16.05 26.42
N VAL A 342 11.45 16.05 26.36
CA VAL A 342 10.64 14.84 26.43
C VAL A 342 10.12 14.46 25.05
N LEU A 343 10.34 13.21 24.67
CA LEU A 343 9.74 12.55 23.50
C LEU A 343 8.78 11.48 24.00
N VAL A 344 7.56 11.48 23.49
CA VAL A 344 6.61 10.38 23.65
C VAL A 344 6.40 9.75 22.28
N ALA A 345 6.68 8.45 22.17
CA ALA A 345 6.44 7.67 20.97
C ALA A 345 5.28 6.70 21.20
N GLY A 346 4.21 6.85 20.41
CA GLY A 346 3.07 5.94 20.39
C GLY A 346 3.43 4.60 19.75
N ASN A 347 2.64 3.59 20.07
CA ASN A 347 2.73 2.28 19.44
C ASN A 347 1.43 1.49 19.59
N TYR A 348 1.28 0.38 18.89
CA TYR A 348 0.04 -0.43 18.91
C TYR A 348 -0.29 -1.08 20.27
N HIS A 349 0.57 -0.92 21.28
CA HIS A 349 0.38 -1.47 22.63
C HIS A 349 0.39 -0.41 23.72
N GLY A 350 0.51 0.88 23.37
CA GLY A 350 0.56 1.99 24.30
C GLY A 350 1.53 3.08 23.84
N PHE A 351 2.44 3.49 24.70
CA PHE A 351 3.44 4.49 24.37
C PHE A 351 4.72 4.35 25.21
N ASN A 352 5.80 4.90 24.69
CA ASN A 352 7.10 4.97 25.35
C ASN A 352 7.47 6.42 25.63
N ILE A 353 8.03 6.71 26.79
CA ILE A 353 8.53 8.04 27.16
C ILE A 353 10.04 8.01 27.20
N TYR A 354 10.65 8.99 26.53
CA TYR A 354 12.08 9.17 26.44
C TYR A 354 12.47 10.58 26.94
N GLU A 355 13.65 10.68 27.52
CA GLU A 355 14.35 11.94 27.73
C GLU A 355 15.38 12.12 26.61
N ILE A 356 15.35 13.28 25.94
CA ILE A 356 16.31 13.63 24.89
C ILE A 356 17.51 14.31 25.58
N ASP A 357 18.71 13.81 25.34
CA ASP A 357 19.94 14.44 25.85
C ASP A 357 20.39 15.64 24.99
N GLN A 358 21.48 16.29 25.39
CA GLN A 358 22.04 17.46 24.70
C GLN A 358 22.55 17.17 23.28
N LEU A 359 22.72 15.90 22.92
CA LEU A 359 23.14 15.44 21.59
C LEU A 359 21.97 14.97 20.75
N GLY A 360 20.74 15.19 21.21
CA GLY A 360 19.53 14.76 20.51
C GLY A 360 19.20 13.28 20.70
N VAL A 361 19.94 12.54 21.53
CA VAL A 361 19.75 11.08 21.67
C VAL A 361 18.67 10.76 22.72
N PRO A 362 17.59 10.06 22.35
CA PRO A 362 16.54 9.66 23.29
C PRO A 362 16.99 8.55 24.22
N LYS A 363 16.70 8.70 25.51
CA LYS A 363 16.92 7.69 26.54
C LYS A 363 15.57 7.28 27.13
N LEU A 364 15.22 5.98 27.03
CA LEU A 364 13.97 5.45 27.55
C LEU A 364 13.85 5.69 29.07
N LEU A 365 12.74 6.29 29.48
CA LEU A 365 12.36 6.48 30.89
C LEU A 365 11.33 5.44 31.33
N SER A 366 10.26 5.26 30.53
CA SER A 366 9.18 4.33 30.85
C SER A 366 8.49 3.81 29.60
N SER A 367 7.85 2.66 29.75
CA SER A 367 7.00 2.04 28.73
C SER A 367 5.64 1.75 29.31
N ILE A 368 4.60 2.29 28.72
CA ILE A 368 3.23 2.18 29.18
C ILE A 368 2.47 1.24 28.27
N VAL A 369 1.98 0.12 28.83
CA VAL A 369 1.20 -0.88 28.11
C VAL A 369 -0.28 -0.58 28.27
N CYS A 370 -0.90 -0.13 27.20
CA CYS A 370 -2.32 0.16 27.12
C CYS A 370 -2.81 -0.03 25.67
N PRO A 371 -3.09 -1.27 25.25
CA PRO A 371 -3.41 -1.59 23.87
C PRO A 371 -4.60 -0.80 23.34
N GLY A 372 -4.48 -0.23 22.13
CA GLY A 372 -5.52 0.65 21.61
C GLY A 372 -5.57 0.86 20.11
N GLY A 373 -4.59 0.41 19.37
CA GLY A 373 -4.41 0.71 17.95
C GLY A 373 -3.14 1.50 17.72
N GLN A 374 -3.13 2.38 16.75
CA GLN A 374 -1.94 3.14 16.39
C GLN A 374 -1.37 3.96 17.56
N GLY A 375 -2.23 4.49 18.43
CA GLY A 375 -1.78 5.19 19.62
C GLY A 375 -1.13 6.54 19.31
N ASP A 376 -1.71 7.27 18.34
CA ASP A 376 -1.33 8.65 18.07
C ASP A 376 -1.38 9.48 19.35
N VAL A 377 -0.39 10.36 19.56
CA VAL A 377 -0.16 11.05 20.83
C VAL A 377 -0.02 12.56 20.66
N SER A 378 -0.55 13.32 21.63
CA SER A 378 -0.33 14.76 21.75
C SER A 378 -0.06 15.15 23.19
N ILE A 379 0.75 16.18 23.40
CA ILE A 379 1.09 16.70 24.75
C ILE A 379 0.55 18.12 24.90
N VAL A 380 -0.17 18.36 25.99
CA VAL A 380 -0.57 19.72 26.41
C VAL A 380 -0.30 19.85 27.91
N ASP A 381 0.60 20.75 28.28
CA ASP A 381 1.13 20.85 29.64
C ASP A 381 1.59 19.48 30.19
N ASN A 382 0.99 18.99 31.25
CA ASN A 382 1.27 17.68 31.84
C ASN A 382 0.29 16.58 31.42
N LEU A 383 -0.56 16.86 30.45
CA LEU A 383 -1.47 15.86 29.90
C LEU A 383 -0.93 15.29 28.60
N LEU A 384 -1.00 13.97 28.47
CA LEU A 384 -0.82 13.23 27.23
C LEU A 384 -2.20 12.73 26.77
N ILE A 385 -2.56 13.05 25.55
CA ILE A 385 -3.76 12.55 24.88
C ILE A 385 -3.30 11.41 23.96
N MET A 386 -4.04 10.28 23.97
CA MET A 386 -3.73 9.11 23.15
C MET A 386 -4.97 8.63 22.42
N SER A 387 -4.87 8.45 21.13
CA SER A 387 -5.90 7.89 20.25
C SER A 387 -6.09 6.39 20.46
N VAL A 388 -7.34 5.93 20.39
CA VAL A 388 -7.72 4.52 20.55
C VAL A 388 -8.82 4.14 19.56
N GLU A 389 -8.53 3.19 18.69
CA GLU A 389 -9.46 2.78 17.63
C GLU A 389 -9.80 1.28 17.61
N GLN A 390 -8.89 0.41 18.06
CA GLN A 390 -9.04 -1.02 17.89
C GLN A 390 -10.14 -1.62 18.76
N THR A 391 -10.84 -2.61 18.19
CA THR A 391 -11.97 -3.30 18.84
C THR A 391 -11.58 -4.13 20.06
N ARG A 392 -10.30 -4.46 20.23
CA ARG A 392 -9.77 -5.19 21.41
C ARG A 392 -9.53 -4.30 22.63
N SER A 393 -9.60 -2.99 22.47
CA SER A 393 -9.20 -2.04 23.51
C SER A 393 -10.20 -1.99 24.66
N ARG A 394 -9.69 -1.79 25.88
CA ARG A 394 -10.44 -1.73 27.14
C ARG A 394 -10.15 -0.42 27.88
N ILE A 395 -11.13 0.09 28.63
CA ILE A 395 -10.93 1.32 29.42
C ILE A 395 -9.86 1.16 30.51
N ASP A 396 -9.67 -0.04 31.03
CA ASP A 396 -8.73 -0.40 32.10
C ASP A 396 -7.35 -0.79 31.56
N CYS A 397 -7.07 -0.60 30.26
CA CYS A 397 -5.85 -1.06 29.57
C CYS A 397 -5.60 -2.58 29.70
N GLY A 398 -6.62 -3.37 29.97
CA GLY A 398 -6.51 -4.80 30.22
C GLY A 398 -5.97 -5.57 29.01
N LEU A 399 -4.95 -6.42 29.23
CA LEU A 399 -4.26 -7.19 28.18
C LEU A 399 -5.13 -8.32 27.60
N GLN A 400 -6.19 -8.73 28.31
CA GLN A 400 -7.12 -9.76 27.84
C GLN A 400 -7.98 -9.33 26.64
N GLY A 401 -8.02 -8.02 26.37
CA GLY A 401 -8.80 -7.47 25.26
C GLY A 401 -10.31 -7.66 25.41
N VAL A 402 -11.02 -7.55 24.29
CA VAL A 402 -12.48 -7.76 24.17
C VAL A 402 -12.74 -8.64 22.96
N SER A 403 -13.38 -9.81 23.15
CA SER A 403 -13.63 -10.80 22.12
C SER A 403 -15.08 -10.83 21.61
N LYS A 404 -16.02 -10.21 22.32
CA LYS A 404 -17.45 -10.19 21.97
C LYS A 404 -17.74 -9.11 20.93
N GLU A 405 -18.76 -9.31 20.11
CA GLU A 405 -19.21 -8.31 19.12
C GLU A 405 -19.65 -7.02 19.80
N ALA A 406 -20.51 -7.09 20.81
CA ALA A 406 -20.86 -5.97 21.69
C ALA A 406 -20.36 -6.22 23.12
N SER A 407 -19.73 -5.23 23.75
CA SER A 407 -19.20 -5.35 25.11
C SER A 407 -19.10 -3.99 25.81
N PRO A 408 -19.61 -3.89 27.05
CA PRO A 408 -19.48 -2.67 27.85
C PRO A 408 -18.03 -2.39 28.28
N ASP A 409 -17.13 -3.38 28.16
CA ASP A 409 -15.72 -3.23 28.51
C ASP A 409 -14.91 -2.60 27.37
N ARG A 410 -15.46 -2.58 26.15
CA ARG A 410 -14.76 -2.03 24.97
C ARG A 410 -14.61 -0.53 25.08
N PHE A 411 -13.42 -0.06 24.76
CA PHE A 411 -13.11 1.36 24.69
C PHE A 411 -12.59 1.74 23.32
N ARG A 412 -13.15 2.78 22.71
CA ARG A 412 -12.66 3.46 21.52
C ARG A 412 -12.91 4.96 21.65
N GLY A 413 -11.91 5.79 21.35
CA GLY A 413 -11.94 7.24 21.49
C GLY A 413 -10.58 7.77 21.93
N ILE A 414 -10.51 8.72 22.83
CA ILE A 414 -9.24 9.27 23.34
C ILE A 414 -9.06 8.95 24.83
N ARG A 415 -7.82 8.63 25.23
CA ARG A 415 -7.38 8.50 26.62
C ARG A 415 -6.59 9.72 27.01
N ILE A 416 -6.63 10.08 28.27
CA ILE A 416 -5.89 11.21 28.81
C ILE A 416 -5.07 10.72 29.99
N PHE A 417 -3.77 10.92 29.94
CA PHE A 417 -2.83 10.56 30.98
C PHE A 417 -2.20 11.80 31.59
N ASP A 418 -2.04 11.80 32.91
CA ASP A 418 -1.16 12.73 33.63
C ASP A 418 0.28 12.19 33.54
N ILE A 419 1.16 12.95 32.90
CA ILE A 419 2.59 12.67 32.73
C ILE A 419 3.47 13.58 33.56
N SER A 420 2.98 14.17 34.66
CA SER A 420 3.80 14.94 35.60
C SER A 420 4.95 14.10 36.18
N ASN A 421 4.70 12.81 36.37
CA ASN A 421 5.72 11.82 36.66
C ASN A 421 5.95 10.95 35.41
N LEU A 422 7.03 11.24 34.67
CA LEU A 422 7.39 10.53 33.43
C LEU A 422 7.71 9.04 33.63
N TYR A 423 7.98 8.60 34.86
CA TYR A 423 8.24 7.19 35.19
C TYR A 423 6.97 6.43 35.54
N GLU A 424 5.89 7.13 35.89
CA GLU A 424 4.63 6.51 36.34
C GLU A 424 3.42 7.32 35.87
N PRO A 425 3.16 7.41 34.55
CA PRO A 425 1.98 8.08 34.02
C PRO A 425 0.68 7.47 34.55
N LYS A 426 -0.34 8.31 34.73
CA LYS A 426 -1.66 7.86 35.24
C LYS A 426 -2.76 8.25 34.28
N GLN A 427 -3.62 7.30 33.89
CA GLN A 427 -4.83 7.62 33.16
C GLN A 427 -5.78 8.42 34.06
N VAL A 428 -6.10 9.66 33.66
CA VAL A 428 -6.91 10.61 34.46
C VAL A 428 -8.21 10.99 33.76
N GLY A 429 -8.39 10.61 32.52
CA GLY A 429 -9.61 10.85 31.76
C GLY A 429 -9.69 9.97 30.52
N ALA A 430 -10.89 9.90 29.96
CA ALA A 430 -11.15 9.21 28.70
C ALA A 430 -12.46 9.70 28.10
N VAL A 431 -12.54 9.77 26.76
CA VAL A 431 -13.78 10.08 26.04
C VAL A 431 -14.02 8.99 25.02
N GLN A 432 -15.18 8.35 25.08
CA GLN A 432 -15.60 7.36 24.10
C GLN A 432 -16.25 8.03 22.89
N THR A 433 -16.01 7.48 21.71
CA THR A 433 -16.60 7.93 20.45
C THR A 433 -17.19 6.74 19.69
N CYS A 434 -18.09 7.01 18.74
CA CYS A 434 -18.77 5.96 17.99
C CYS A 434 -17.84 5.21 17.00
N ARG A 435 -16.79 5.86 16.51
CA ARG A 435 -15.88 5.31 15.49
C ARG A 435 -14.42 5.19 15.96
N GLY A 436 -14.17 5.41 17.26
CA GLY A 436 -12.83 5.47 17.80
C GLY A 436 -12.10 6.77 17.47
N SER A 437 -10.81 6.77 17.70
CA SER A 437 -9.88 7.83 17.33
C SER A 437 -8.68 7.19 16.64
N HIS A 438 -8.50 7.48 15.38
CA HIS A 438 -7.33 7.10 14.62
C HIS A 438 -6.19 8.09 14.93
N THR A 439 -6.44 9.34 14.62
CA THR A 439 -5.65 10.50 15.03
C THR A 439 -6.56 11.50 15.77
N HIS A 440 -5.98 12.49 16.40
CA HIS A 440 -6.70 13.59 17.03
C HIS A 440 -5.88 14.88 16.91
N SER A 441 -6.55 16.03 16.88
CA SER A 441 -5.88 17.32 16.71
C SER A 441 -6.15 18.21 17.90
N VAL A 442 -5.10 18.74 18.52
CA VAL A 442 -5.22 19.76 19.59
C VAL A 442 -5.45 21.11 18.92
N VAL A 443 -6.71 21.54 18.88
CA VAL A 443 -7.14 22.75 18.16
C VAL A 443 -6.82 24.01 18.93
N SER A 444 -7.09 24.03 20.21
CA SER A 444 -6.87 25.20 21.04
C SER A 444 -6.65 24.84 22.49
N GLY A 445 -6.04 25.73 23.21
CA GLY A 445 -5.92 25.65 24.65
C GLY A 445 -4.49 25.49 25.16
N PRO A 446 -4.37 25.51 26.51
CA PRO A 446 -5.47 25.82 27.43
C PRO A 446 -5.95 27.28 27.31
N ASP A 447 -7.27 27.47 27.27
CA ASP A 447 -7.89 28.79 27.28
C ASP A 447 -7.81 29.44 28.70
N GLN A 448 -8.38 30.64 28.87
CA GLN A 448 -8.42 31.35 30.16
C GLN A 448 -9.11 30.55 31.29
N ASN A 449 -9.92 29.55 30.94
CA ASN A 449 -10.62 28.68 31.88
C ASN A 449 -9.90 27.32 32.01
N GLY A 450 -8.74 27.14 31.44
CA GLY A 450 -7.99 25.89 31.45
C GLY A 450 -8.65 24.77 30.63
N LYS A 451 -9.29 25.11 29.50
CA LYS A 451 -9.92 24.15 28.61
C LYS A 451 -9.11 23.95 27.35
N ILE A 452 -9.03 22.72 26.92
CA ILE A 452 -8.45 22.28 25.64
C ILE A 452 -9.56 21.82 24.73
N ILE A 453 -9.51 22.17 23.44
CA ILE A 453 -10.39 21.67 22.39
C ILE A 453 -9.61 20.72 21.49
N VAL A 454 -10.19 19.54 21.27
CA VAL A 454 -9.60 18.49 20.42
C VAL A 454 -10.63 18.09 19.36
N TYR A 455 -10.19 17.99 18.10
CA TYR A 455 -10.97 17.36 17.04
C TYR A 455 -10.63 15.89 16.95
N ASN A 456 -11.66 15.08 16.72
CA ASN A 456 -11.57 13.66 16.48
C ASN A 456 -12.44 13.27 15.28
N SER A 457 -11.85 12.58 14.34
CA SER A 457 -12.57 11.92 13.23
C SER A 457 -12.21 10.44 13.27
N GLY A 458 -13.17 9.60 13.64
CA GLY A 458 -12.94 8.17 13.75
C GLY A 458 -12.97 7.49 12.38
N THR A 459 -12.02 6.59 12.13
CA THR A 459 -11.89 5.83 10.87
C THR A 459 -12.50 4.43 10.94
N GLN A 460 -12.80 3.93 12.11
CA GLN A 460 -13.34 2.59 12.31
C GLN A 460 -14.84 2.50 12.01
N GLY A 461 -15.33 1.27 11.82
CA GLY A 461 -16.76 1.01 11.74
C GLY A 461 -17.53 1.54 12.96
N VAL A 462 -18.75 2.00 12.73
CA VAL A 462 -19.62 2.49 13.81
C VAL A 462 -19.87 1.36 14.82
N ARG A 463 -19.76 1.68 16.11
CA ARG A 463 -20.02 0.74 17.21
C ARG A 463 -21.50 0.34 17.23
N ASP A 464 -21.76 -0.83 17.80
CA ASP A 464 -23.10 -1.29 18.09
C ASP A 464 -23.78 -0.39 19.14
N GLU A 465 -25.08 -0.12 18.97
CA GLU A 465 -25.88 0.65 19.93
C GLU A 465 -25.93 -0.02 21.31
N GLU A 466 -25.78 -1.37 21.37
CA GLU A 466 -25.67 -2.10 22.64
C GLU A 466 -24.39 -1.77 23.43
N GLU A 467 -23.31 -1.32 22.74
CA GLU A 467 -22.08 -0.88 23.41
C GLU A 467 -22.12 0.57 23.83
N MET A 468 -22.70 1.41 22.97
CA MET A 468 -22.76 2.84 23.16
C MET A 468 -24.02 3.39 22.51
N GLU A 469 -24.95 3.81 23.32
CA GLU A 469 -26.18 4.47 22.88
C GLU A 469 -25.87 5.66 21.98
N GLU A 470 -26.70 5.93 20.96
CA GLU A 470 -26.54 6.99 19.96
C GLU A 470 -25.49 6.72 18.87
N CYS A 471 -24.80 5.58 18.84
CA CYS A 471 -23.91 5.20 17.76
C CYS A 471 -24.70 4.59 16.59
N ILE A 472 -25.22 5.45 15.73
CA ILE A 472 -26.04 5.06 14.59
C ILE A 472 -25.19 5.02 13.33
N GLY A 473 -25.28 3.92 12.57
CA GLY A 473 -24.67 3.79 11.25
C GLY A 473 -25.40 4.60 10.18
N ASN A 474 -25.05 4.35 8.92
CA ASN A 474 -25.69 5.04 7.80
C ASN A 474 -27.07 4.42 7.52
N ILE A 475 -28.11 4.98 8.12
CA ILE A 475 -29.51 4.65 7.86
C ILE A 475 -30.07 5.74 6.92
N PRO A 476 -30.55 5.40 5.71
CA PRO A 476 -31.08 6.40 4.78
C PRO A 476 -32.17 7.27 5.42
N GLY A 477 -31.96 8.60 5.38
CA GLY A 477 -32.89 9.59 5.94
C GLY A 477 -32.71 9.85 7.45
N ASP A 478 -31.77 9.21 8.13
CA ASP A 478 -31.44 9.48 9.54
C ASP A 478 -30.16 10.34 9.66
N ASN A 479 -30.33 11.60 10.05
CA ASN A 479 -29.21 12.55 10.19
C ASN A 479 -28.42 12.38 11.49
N ARG A 480 -28.76 11.44 12.35
CA ARG A 480 -28.05 11.15 13.61
C ARG A 480 -26.83 10.23 13.39
N THR A 481 -26.54 9.84 12.14
CA THR A 481 -25.41 8.96 11.83
C THR A 481 -24.09 9.46 12.44
N ALA A 482 -23.26 8.52 12.88
CA ALA A 482 -21.88 8.80 13.33
C ALA A 482 -20.89 9.01 12.16
N LEU A 483 -21.34 8.81 10.91
CA LEU A 483 -20.60 9.12 9.70
C LEU A 483 -20.76 10.60 9.32
N PHE A 484 -19.89 11.09 8.45
CA PHE A 484 -19.97 12.43 7.85
C PHE A 484 -19.86 13.60 8.86
N ARG A 485 -19.21 13.37 9.99
CA ARG A 485 -19.00 14.38 11.04
C ARG A 485 -17.64 14.23 11.69
N ILE A 486 -17.21 15.25 12.42
CA ILE A 486 -16.12 15.19 13.38
C ILE A 486 -16.68 15.38 14.80
N ASP A 487 -16.03 14.81 15.81
CA ASP A 487 -16.37 15.05 17.19
C ASP A 487 -15.46 16.13 17.79
N VAL A 488 -16.04 17.17 18.35
CA VAL A 488 -15.34 18.24 19.06
C VAL A 488 -15.33 17.90 20.56
N ILE A 489 -14.16 17.66 21.12
CA ILE A 489 -13.99 17.22 22.51
C ILE A 489 -13.41 18.37 23.33
N GLU A 490 -14.06 18.65 24.47
CA GLU A 490 -13.56 19.60 25.47
C GLU A 490 -12.87 18.81 26.61
N ILE A 491 -11.63 19.21 26.95
CA ILE A 491 -10.83 18.63 28.03
C ILE A 491 -10.52 19.72 29.04
N PRO A 492 -11.12 19.70 30.26
CA PRO A 492 -10.73 20.63 31.34
C PRO A 492 -9.44 20.16 32.02
N LEU A 493 -8.37 20.96 31.97
CA LEU A 493 -7.07 20.62 32.57
C LEU A 493 -7.15 20.26 34.08
N ALA A 494 -7.96 20.99 34.85
CA ALA A 494 -8.09 20.76 36.27
C ALA A 494 -8.83 19.47 36.64
N GLU A 495 -9.69 18.99 35.75
CA GLU A 495 -10.52 17.78 35.94
C GLU A 495 -10.69 17.00 34.66
N PRO A 496 -9.61 16.37 34.15
CA PRO A 496 -9.64 15.64 32.87
C PRO A 496 -10.70 14.51 32.81
N SER A 497 -11.12 14.01 33.95
CA SER A 497 -12.21 13.03 34.05
C SER A 497 -13.59 13.57 33.61
N LYS A 498 -13.74 14.89 33.47
CA LYS A 498 -14.96 15.55 32.97
C LYS A 498 -14.90 15.84 31.45
N SER A 499 -13.91 15.34 30.76
CA SER A 499 -13.80 15.48 29.29
C SER A 499 -15.02 14.86 28.62
N LYS A 500 -15.47 15.52 27.53
CA LYS A 500 -16.67 15.09 26.81
C LYS A 500 -16.71 15.65 25.39
N ILE A 501 -17.48 15.00 24.52
CA ILE A 501 -17.89 15.57 23.24
C ILE A 501 -18.87 16.72 23.54
N VAL A 502 -18.63 17.90 22.94
CA VAL A 502 -19.44 19.10 23.12
C VAL A 502 -20.23 19.47 21.86
N SER A 503 -19.76 19.06 20.71
CA SER A 503 -20.47 19.19 19.42
C SER A 503 -19.97 18.12 18.43
N SER A 504 -20.76 17.84 17.39
CA SER A 504 -20.41 16.90 16.32
C SER A 504 -20.88 17.46 14.97
N PRO A 505 -20.20 18.51 14.46
CA PRO A 505 -20.59 19.16 13.21
C PRO A 505 -20.44 18.22 12.00
N THR A 506 -21.45 18.25 11.11
CA THR A 506 -21.51 17.44 9.87
C THR A 506 -20.74 18.12 8.73
N VAL A 507 -19.43 18.22 8.88
CA VAL A 507 -18.54 18.97 7.99
C VAL A 507 -18.48 18.42 6.56
N PHE A 508 -18.97 17.19 6.32
CA PHE A 508 -19.02 16.55 5.00
C PHE A 508 -20.40 16.68 4.32
N ALA A 509 -21.36 17.35 4.96
CA ALA A 509 -22.65 17.60 4.36
C ALA A 509 -22.54 18.55 3.18
N ASP A 510 -23.38 18.34 2.16
CA ASP A 510 -23.56 19.30 1.07
C ASP A 510 -24.07 20.64 1.63
N PRO A 511 -23.44 21.79 1.30
CA PRO A 511 -23.78 23.08 1.92
C PRO A 511 -25.14 23.63 1.49
N GLU A 512 -25.66 23.24 0.31
CA GLU A 512 -26.93 23.75 -0.24
C GLU A 512 -28.10 22.88 0.20
N THR A 513 -27.94 21.57 0.17
CA THR A 513 -29.02 20.60 0.44
C THR A 513 -29.00 20.01 1.83
N GLY A 514 -27.86 20.08 2.52
CA GLY A 514 -27.62 19.40 3.80
C GLY A 514 -27.48 17.87 3.68
N ALA A 515 -27.34 17.35 2.46
CA ALA A 515 -27.13 15.92 2.22
C ALA A 515 -25.79 15.48 2.80
N LEU A 516 -25.77 14.47 3.71
CA LEU A 516 -24.58 14.09 4.47
C LEU A 516 -23.49 13.47 3.59
N GLY A 517 -23.83 12.75 2.53
CA GLY A 517 -22.88 12.16 1.58
C GLY A 517 -22.59 13.08 0.39
N GLY A 518 -22.55 14.39 0.56
CA GLY A 518 -22.48 15.38 -0.51
C GLY A 518 -21.09 15.61 -1.12
N LEU A 519 -20.03 15.00 -0.58
CA LEU A 519 -18.68 15.01 -1.15
C LEU A 519 -18.44 13.73 -1.96
N TRP A 520 -17.19 13.31 -2.12
CA TRP A 520 -16.89 12.13 -2.95
C TRP A 520 -17.59 10.87 -2.44
N THR A 521 -18.29 10.16 -3.31
CA THR A 521 -19.10 8.99 -2.95
C THR A 521 -18.33 7.68 -2.92
N GLY A 522 -17.06 7.68 -3.33
CA GLY A 522 -16.21 6.51 -3.56
C GLY A 522 -16.27 6.03 -5.01
N GLY A 523 -15.27 5.27 -5.43
CA GLY A 523 -15.08 4.74 -6.76
C GLY A 523 -13.97 5.45 -7.54
N ASP A 524 -13.84 5.14 -8.82
CA ASP A 524 -12.89 5.81 -9.70
C ASP A 524 -13.44 7.14 -10.25
N HIS A 525 -12.56 7.96 -10.80
CA HIS A 525 -12.88 9.25 -11.42
C HIS A 525 -12.99 9.15 -12.95
N GLY A 526 -12.98 7.95 -13.50
CA GLY A 526 -12.98 7.63 -14.93
C GLY A 526 -11.79 6.75 -15.31
N ASP A 527 -11.62 6.50 -16.62
CA ASP A 527 -10.53 5.65 -17.12
C ASP A 527 -9.16 6.17 -16.68
N ASP A 528 -8.26 5.26 -16.34
CA ASP A 528 -6.87 5.51 -15.91
C ASP A 528 -6.72 6.38 -14.65
N THR A 529 -7.74 6.37 -13.79
CA THR A 529 -7.72 7.05 -12.49
C THR A 529 -7.68 6.06 -11.34
N GLN A 530 -7.40 6.56 -10.13
CA GLN A 530 -7.37 5.76 -8.92
C GLN A 530 -8.79 5.50 -8.39
N GLU A 531 -9.02 4.31 -7.84
CA GLU A 531 -10.19 4.06 -7.00
C GLU A 531 -10.01 4.79 -5.67
N THR A 532 -10.76 5.86 -5.46
CA THR A 532 -10.66 6.74 -4.29
C THR A 532 -11.73 6.40 -3.26
N SER A 533 -11.34 6.34 -1.99
CA SER A 533 -12.23 6.08 -0.86
C SER A 533 -13.33 7.15 -0.72
N ARG A 534 -14.49 6.76 -0.19
CA ARG A 534 -15.59 7.69 0.07
C ARG A 534 -15.22 8.69 1.18
N THR A 535 -15.64 9.95 1.02
CA THR A 535 -15.47 10.99 2.05
C THR A 535 -16.54 10.88 3.12
N ASP A 536 -16.28 10.14 4.18
CA ASP A 536 -17.17 10.03 5.34
C ASP A 536 -16.46 10.23 6.69
N GLN A 537 -15.17 10.53 6.63
CA GLN A 537 -14.26 10.76 7.76
C GLN A 537 -13.03 11.52 7.28
N CYS A 538 -12.21 12.03 8.22
CA CYS A 538 -10.83 12.41 7.95
C CYS A 538 -9.88 11.41 8.60
N HIS A 539 -8.79 11.08 7.92
CA HIS A 539 -7.67 10.39 8.54
C HIS A 539 -6.96 11.36 9.48
N ASP A 540 -6.41 12.44 8.94
CA ASP A 540 -5.80 13.53 9.72
C ASP A 540 -6.53 14.85 9.51
N ILE A 541 -6.56 15.67 10.56
CA ILE A 541 -6.92 17.08 10.50
C ILE A 541 -5.78 17.89 11.12
N THR A 542 -4.95 18.52 10.29
CA THR A 542 -3.87 19.36 10.79
C THR A 542 -4.38 20.77 11.00
N VAL A 543 -4.33 21.22 12.25
CA VAL A 543 -4.80 22.55 12.66
C VAL A 543 -3.66 23.55 12.68
N PHE A 544 -3.94 24.78 12.26
CA PHE A 544 -3.04 25.93 12.35
C PHE A 544 -3.73 27.09 13.09
N PRO A 545 -3.81 27.02 14.44
CA PRO A 545 -4.66 27.90 15.23
C PRO A 545 -4.37 29.39 15.06
N SER A 546 -3.12 29.79 14.92
CA SER A 546 -2.73 31.19 14.75
C SER A 546 -3.19 31.80 13.40
N LYS A 547 -3.57 30.95 12.44
CA LYS A 547 -4.14 31.34 11.15
C LYS A 547 -5.65 31.12 11.10
N SER A 548 -6.24 30.53 12.15
CA SER A 548 -7.63 30.10 12.17
C SER A 548 -7.98 29.11 11.04
N LEU A 549 -7.02 28.32 10.60
CA LEU A 549 -7.15 27.35 9.51
C LEU A 549 -6.92 25.93 10.01
N ALA A 550 -7.56 24.97 9.35
CA ALA A 550 -7.19 23.56 9.42
C ALA A 550 -7.28 22.92 8.02
N ALA A 551 -6.44 21.92 7.78
CA ALA A 551 -6.47 21.12 6.57
C ALA A 551 -6.79 19.68 6.94
N GLY A 552 -7.87 19.14 6.37
CA GLY A 552 -8.30 17.76 6.58
C GLY A 552 -7.98 16.90 5.37
N ALA A 553 -7.24 15.82 5.59
CA ALA A 553 -7.09 14.74 4.62
C ALA A 553 -8.20 13.72 4.89
N CYS A 554 -9.28 13.79 4.10
CA CYS A 554 -10.56 13.20 4.48
C CYS A 554 -10.99 12.08 3.53
N SER A 555 -10.22 10.98 3.52
CA SER A 555 -10.46 9.78 2.73
C SER A 555 -10.54 10.03 1.22
N GLY A 556 -11.60 10.68 0.73
CA GLY A 556 -11.82 10.99 -0.69
C GLY A 556 -11.51 12.44 -1.10
N ASN A 557 -11.21 13.33 -0.14
CA ASN A 557 -11.01 14.76 -0.41
C ASN A 557 -9.95 15.41 0.50
N GLY A 558 -9.26 16.40 -0.04
CA GLY A 558 -8.58 17.42 0.74
C GLY A 558 -9.56 18.56 1.08
N ILE A 559 -9.60 18.98 2.34
CA ILE A 559 -10.56 19.97 2.83
C ILE A 559 -9.85 21.08 3.59
N LEU A 560 -10.19 22.33 3.29
CA LEU A 560 -9.75 23.49 4.07
C LEU A 560 -10.88 23.95 4.98
N PHE A 561 -10.59 24.15 6.27
CA PHE A 561 -11.55 24.61 7.28
C PHE A 561 -11.16 25.96 7.85
N ASP A 562 -12.17 26.80 8.13
CA ASP A 562 -12.09 27.91 9.08
C ASP A 562 -12.38 27.36 10.49
N ILE A 563 -11.43 27.55 11.39
CA ILE A 563 -11.50 27.15 12.82
C ILE A 563 -11.45 28.38 13.74
N SER A 564 -11.86 29.56 13.27
CA SER A 564 -11.94 30.77 14.09
C SER A 564 -12.88 30.58 15.30
N ASP A 565 -13.93 29.77 15.15
CA ASP A 565 -14.68 29.17 16.25
C ASP A 565 -14.29 27.69 16.38
N PRO A 566 -13.43 27.31 17.32
CA PRO A 566 -12.99 25.92 17.46
C PRO A 566 -14.10 24.96 17.87
N TYR A 567 -15.25 25.44 18.36
CA TYR A 567 -16.41 24.59 18.67
C TYR A 567 -17.27 24.28 17.44
N ASN A 568 -17.10 25.01 16.34
CA ASN A 568 -17.93 24.90 15.16
C ASN A 568 -17.12 25.15 13.87
N PRO A 569 -16.17 24.27 13.52
CA PRO A 569 -15.37 24.38 12.31
C PRO A 569 -16.24 24.46 11.06
N GLN A 570 -15.87 25.31 10.11
CA GLN A 570 -16.57 25.52 8.86
C GLN A 570 -15.70 25.09 7.69
N ARG A 571 -16.22 24.24 6.79
CA ARG A 571 -15.54 23.94 5.54
C ARG A 571 -15.59 25.15 4.62
N ILE A 572 -14.44 25.60 4.14
CA ILE A 572 -14.30 26.77 3.25
C ILE A 572 -13.86 26.41 1.84
N ASP A 573 -13.18 25.27 1.68
CA ASP A 573 -12.84 24.74 0.36
C ASP A 573 -12.70 23.21 0.38
N VAL A 574 -12.79 22.58 -0.80
CA VAL A 574 -12.64 21.14 -0.98
C VAL A 574 -12.02 20.85 -2.35
N VAL A 575 -11.08 19.91 -2.39
CA VAL A 575 -10.41 19.45 -3.60
C VAL A 575 -10.48 17.95 -3.72
N THR A 576 -10.36 17.46 -4.96
CA THR A 576 -10.19 16.06 -5.33
C THR A 576 -8.91 15.90 -6.12
N ASP A 577 -8.33 14.69 -6.09
CA ASP A 577 -7.21 14.30 -6.93
C ASP A 577 -7.50 12.91 -7.51
N VAL A 578 -7.45 12.78 -8.81
CA VAL A 578 -7.78 11.54 -9.52
C VAL A 578 -6.70 10.45 -9.37
N GLY A 579 -5.50 10.82 -8.90
CA GLY A 579 -4.40 9.91 -8.57
C GLY A 579 -4.41 9.44 -7.13
N PHE A 580 -5.30 9.97 -6.26
CA PHE A 580 -5.32 9.65 -4.82
C PHE A 580 -6.32 8.54 -4.51
N ALA A 581 -5.83 7.47 -3.87
CA ALA A 581 -6.68 6.40 -3.35
C ALA A 581 -7.25 6.75 -1.97
N TYR A 582 -6.43 7.35 -1.11
CA TYR A 582 -6.81 7.63 0.27
C TYR A 582 -6.07 8.86 0.81
N TRP A 583 -6.79 9.97 0.95
CA TRP A 583 -6.30 11.20 1.55
C TRP A 583 -5.97 10.97 3.02
N HIS A 584 -4.68 11.04 3.37
CA HIS A 584 -4.13 10.54 4.63
C HIS A 584 -3.74 11.65 5.60
N SER A 585 -2.75 12.49 5.24
CA SER A 585 -2.27 13.57 6.12
C SER A 585 -2.18 14.92 5.39
N ALA A 586 -2.06 15.99 6.16
CA ALA A 586 -1.89 17.35 5.66
C ALA A 586 -0.82 18.10 6.45
N THR A 587 -0.03 18.95 5.78
CA THR A 587 0.98 19.79 6.46
C THR A 587 1.05 21.15 5.78
N PHE A 588 0.87 22.24 6.56
CA PHE A 588 1.04 23.59 6.06
C PHE A 588 2.52 23.98 6.00
N ASN A 589 2.88 24.93 5.13
CA ASN A 589 4.15 25.65 5.29
C ASN A 589 4.10 26.62 6.49
N ASN A 590 5.23 27.20 6.88
CA ASN A 590 5.33 28.03 8.09
C ASN A 590 4.44 29.30 8.04
N GLU A 591 4.17 29.82 6.87
CA GLU A 591 3.35 31.01 6.63
C GLU A 591 1.85 30.67 6.55
N GLY A 592 1.48 29.40 6.38
CA GLY A 592 0.10 28.95 6.14
C GLY A 592 -0.45 29.37 4.78
N THR A 593 0.41 29.47 3.77
CA THR A 593 0.10 29.85 2.39
C THR A 593 0.15 28.68 1.44
N LYS A 594 0.66 27.54 1.89
CA LYS A 594 0.71 26.28 1.16
C LYS A 594 0.27 25.14 2.04
N VAL A 595 -0.23 24.07 1.45
CA VAL A 595 -0.51 22.81 2.12
C VAL A 595 -0.10 21.64 1.24
N ILE A 596 0.51 20.63 1.86
CA ILE A 596 0.81 19.33 1.26
C ILE A 596 -0.24 18.35 1.77
N PHE A 597 -0.92 17.64 0.88
CA PHE A 597 -1.70 16.46 1.22
C PHE A 597 -0.98 15.20 0.77
N THR A 598 -1.14 14.10 1.49
CA THR A 598 -0.50 12.82 1.18
C THR A 598 -1.54 11.77 0.77
N ASP A 599 -1.17 10.91 -0.18
CA ASP A 599 -1.94 9.71 -0.56
C ASP A 599 -1.31 8.46 0.05
N GLU A 600 -2.04 7.77 0.91
CA GLU A 600 -1.62 6.47 1.44
C GLU A 600 -2.18 5.33 0.58
N TRP A 601 -1.80 5.24 -0.66
CA TRP A 601 -2.25 4.26 -1.65
C TRP A 601 -2.03 2.81 -1.21
N GLY A 602 -3.08 2.19 -0.65
CA GLY A 602 -3.04 0.81 -0.18
C GLY A 602 -2.34 0.59 1.15
N GLY A 603 -2.01 1.69 1.88
CA GLY A 603 -1.34 1.66 3.18
C GLY A 603 0.06 1.08 3.12
N GLY A 604 0.66 0.82 4.27
CA GLY A 604 1.98 0.17 4.38
C GLY A 604 2.00 -1.31 4.00
N GLY A 605 0.92 -1.87 3.44
CA GLY A 605 0.77 -3.30 3.19
C GLY A 605 1.09 -3.78 1.78
N ARG A 606 1.47 -2.87 0.86
CA ARG A 606 1.71 -3.20 -0.55
C ARG A 606 2.93 -2.46 -1.08
N ALA A 607 3.64 -3.07 -2.06
CA ALA A 607 4.68 -2.40 -2.83
C ALA A 607 4.05 -1.33 -3.74
N ARG A 608 4.55 -0.09 -3.65
CA ARG A 608 3.98 1.08 -4.36
C ARG A 608 5.02 2.09 -4.85
N CYS A 609 6.31 1.73 -4.85
CA CYS A 609 7.41 2.50 -5.45
C CYS A 609 8.16 1.66 -6.46
N ARG A 610 7.46 0.79 -7.18
CA ARG A 610 8.05 0.02 -8.27
C ARG A 610 8.37 0.94 -9.44
N ALA A 611 9.26 0.53 -10.30
CA ALA A 611 9.71 1.35 -11.44
C ALA A 611 8.57 1.78 -12.40
N TRP A 612 7.42 1.11 -12.35
CA TRP A 612 6.26 1.36 -13.19
C TRP A 612 5.06 1.97 -12.46
N ASP A 613 5.11 2.09 -11.13
CA ASP A 613 4.04 2.76 -10.39
C ASP A 613 3.95 4.25 -10.80
N PRO A 614 2.75 4.79 -11.05
CA PRO A 614 2.58 6.19 -11.39
C PRO A 614 3.18 7.12 -10.33
N LEU A 615 3.83 8.20 -10.76
CA LEU A 615 4.53 9.12 -9.85
C LEU A 615 3.58 10.08 -9.10
N ASP A 616 2.32 10.12 -9.49
CA ASP A 616 1.24 10.86 -8.83
C ASP A 616 0.37 10.00 -7.91
N TRP A 617 0.62 8.68 -7.85
CA TRP A 617 -0.07 7.73 -6.97
C TRP A 617 0.77 7.39 -5.75
N GLY A 618 0.17 7.39 -4.56
CA GLY A 618 0.91 7.22 -3.31
C GLY A 618 1.91 8.36 -3.06
N ALA A 619 1.58 9.55 -3.52
CA ALA A 619 2.43 10.72 -3.60
C ALA A 619 1.93 11.85 -2.68
N ASN A 620 2.66 12.96 -2.67
CA ASN A 620 2.21 14.25 -2.14
C ASN A 620 1.51 15.05 -3.24
N ALA A 621 0.43 15.74 -2.92
CA ALA A 621 -0.13 16.80 -3.74
C ALA A 621 0.08 18.15 -3.04
N ILE A 622 0.67 19.09 -3.74
CA ILE A 622 1.06 20.41 -3.21
C ILE A 622 0.06 21.45 -3.72
N TYR A 623 -0.53 22.20 -2.80
CA TYR A 623 -1.48 23.26 -3.08
C TYR A 623 -1.00 24.59 -2.50
N ASP A 624 -1.17 25.67 -3.27
CA ASP A 624 -1.10 27.02 -2.73
C ASP A 624 -2.48 27.43 -2.18
N ILE A 625 -2.51 28.21 -1.11
CA ILE A 625 -3.72 28.77 -0.53
C ILE A 625 -3.87 30.20 -1.00
N VAL A 626 -4.77 30.47 -1.95
CA VAL A 626 -5.01 31.78 -2.54
C VAL A 626 -6.46 32.16 -2.26
N ASP A 627 -6.69 33.30 -1.57
CA ASP A 627 -8.03 33.78 -1.21
C ASP A 627 -8.91 32.70 -0.53
N ASN A 628 -8.31 31.91 0.38
CA ASN A 628 -8.94 30.77 1.07
C ASN A 628 -9.40 29.63 0.11
N LYS A 629 -8.73 29.49 -1.03
CA LYS A 629 -8.94 28.40 -1.99
C LYS A 629 -7.65 27.62 -2.18
N LEU A 630 -7.79 26.33 -2.39
CA LEU A 630 -6.73 25.39 -2.68
C LEU A 630 -6.46 25.36 -4.19
N GLU A 631 -5.31 25.84 -4.62
CA GLU A 631 -4.87 25.80 -6.01
C GLU A 631 -3.77 24.74 -6.16
N PHE A 632 -4.07 23.64 -6.88
CA PHE A 632 -3.10 22.60 -7.17
C PHE A 632 -1.87 23.11 -7.92
N ARG A 633 -0.68 22.64 -7.53
CA ARG A 633 0.59 22.99 -8.16
C ARG A 633 1.32 21.81 -8.77
N SER A 634 1.57 20.77 -8.00
CA SER A 634 2.33 19.59 -8.46
C SER A 634 2.14 18.40 -7.55
N HIS A 635 2.64 17.24 -8.03
CA HIS A 635 2.86 16.07 -7.20
C HIS A 635 4.35 15.90 -6.88
N TYR A 636 4.63 15.21 -5.77
CA TYR A 636 5.96 14.75 -5.43
C TYR A 636 5.91 13.33 -4.86
N LYS A 637 6.71 12.44 -5.42
CA LYS A 637 6.95 11.09 -4.94
C LYS A 637 8.46 10.88 -4.80
N MET A 638 8.89 10.11 -3.81
CA MET A 638 10.30 9.75 -3.69
C MET A 638 10.79 9.07 -4.99
N PRO A 639 11.96 9.45 -5.53
CA PRO A 639 12.32 9.07 -6.89
C PRO A 639 12.92 7.67 -7.04
N ALA A 640 13.32 7.00 -5.94
CA ALA A 640 13.97 5.71 -6.00
C ALA A 640 12.98 4.58 -6.31
N PRO A 641 13.13 3.83 -7.41
CA PRO A 641 12.36 2.61 -7.63
C PRO A 641 12.79 1.52 -6.66
N GLN A 642 11.82 0.78 -6.14
CA GLN A 642 12.04 -0.30 -5.19
C GLN A 642 11.41 -1.62 -5.67
N LEU A 643 11.75 -2.71 -4.98
CA LEU A 643 11.26 -4.06 -5.28
C LEU A 643 9.89 -4.34 -4.64
N GLU A 644 9.31 -5.49 -4.98
CA GLU A 644 8.04 -5.99 -4.44
C GLU A 644 8.10 -6.32 -2.93
N THR A 645 9.30 -6.37 -2.35
CA THR A 645 9.51 -6.66 -0.92
C THR A 645 9.45 -5.42 -0.03
N GLU A 646 9.26 -4.23 -0.61
CA GLU A 646 9.21 -2.94 0.08
C GLU A 646 7.88 -2.24 -0.11
N ASN A 647 7.31 -1.76 0.99
CA ASN A 647 6.18 -0.85 0.97
C ASN A 647 6.68 0.60 0.94
N CYS A 648 6.07 1.41 0.12
CA CYS A 648 6.45 2.80 -0.04
C CYS A 648 5.24 3.60 -0.52
N VAL A 649 4.78 4.54 0.28
CA VAL A 649 3.81 5.59 -0.06
C VAL A 649 4.07 6.79 0.83
N ALA A 650 3.56 7.96 0.46
CA ALA A 650 3.65 9.18 1.27
C ALA A 650 2.94 8.99 2.62
N HIS A 651 3.65 9.29 3.71
CA HIS A 651 3.13 9.15 5.08
C HIS A 651 3.41 10.42 5.91
N ASN A 652 3.55 10.31 7.23
CA ASN A 652 3.63 11.46 8.11
C ASN A 652 4.98 12.19 8.04
N GLY A 653 4.91 13.51 8.11
CA GLY A 653 6.08 14.37 8.07
C GLY A 653 5.87 15.71 8.77
N SER A 654 6.92 16.53 8.82
CA SER A 654 6.87 17.87 9.38
C SER A 654 7.76 18.86 8.63
N LEU A 655 7.54 20.14 8.85
CA LEU A 655 8.43 21.17 8.33
C LEU A 655 9.79 21.15 9.03
N ILE A 656 10.84 21.45 8.26
CA ILE A 656 12.13 21.88 8.77
C ILE A 656 12.17 23.41 8.64
N PRO A 657 12.25 24.17 9.73
CA PRO A 657 12.09 25.62 9.71
C PRO A 657 13.35 26.34 9.19
N ILE A 658 13.52 26.39 7.89
CA ILE A 658 14.57 27.15 7.21
C ILE A 658 14.01 28.52 6.84
N PRO A 659 14.72 29.66 7.14
CA PRO A 659 14.28 30.97 6.70
C PRO A 659 14.11 31.05 5.18
N GLU A 660 12.99 31.58 4.72
CA GLU A 660 12.68 31.84 3.30
C GLU A 660 12.62 30.57 2.41
N LYS A 661 12.63 29.37 3.03
CA LYS A 661 12.46 28.09 2.32
C LYS A 661 11.38 27.23 2.95
N ASP A 662 10.64 26.54 2.12
CA ASP A 662 9.67 25.54 2.52
C ASP A 662 10.30 24.14 2.39
N ILE A 663 10.80 23.60 3.50
CA ILE A 663 11.48 22.30 3.56
C ILE A 663 10.62 21.35 4.37
N PHE A 664 10.36 20.17 3.81
CA PHE A 664 9.51 19.13 4.40
C PHE A 664 10.28 17.84 4.56
N VAL A 665 10.31 17.27 5.77
CA VAL A 665 10.80 15.91 6.02
C VAL A 665 9.63 14.96 6.13
N GLN A 666 9.73 13.80 5.51
CA GLN A 666 8.64 12.85 5.40
C GLN A 666 9.09 11.40 5.47
N ALA A 667 8.25 10.57 6.08
CA ALA A 667 8.34 9.12 6.09
C ALA A 667 7.68 8.52 4.83
N TRP A 668 8.29 7.45 4.30
CA TRP A 668 7.83 6.69 3.12
C TRP A 668 7.81 5.20 3.41
N TYR A 669 7.45 4.79 4.61
CA TYR A 669 7.54 3.40 5.05
C TYR A 669 8.95 2.81 4.79
N GLN A 670 9.06 1.64 4.11
CA GLN A 670 10.36 1.07 3.74
C GLN A 670 11.12 1.85 2.67
N GLY A 671 10.48 2.81 1.98
CA GLY A 671 11.17 3.81 1.16
C GLY A 671 11.98 4.82 1.96
N GLY A 672 11.99 4.71 3.29
CA GLY A 672 12.86 5.50 4.16
C GLY A 672 12.31 6.87 4.52
N ILE A 673 13.20 7.83 4.64
CA ILE A 673 12.92 9.23 4.93
C ILE A 673 13.42 10.08 3.76
N SER A 674 12.57 10.94 3.22
CA SER A 674 12.91 11.92 2.18
C SER A 674 12.76 13.35 2.72
N ILE A 675 13.62 14.23 2.30
CA ILE A 675 13.54 15.67 2.59
C ILE A 675 13.39 16.41 1.27
N MET A 676 12.28 17.12 1.16
CA MET A 676 11.86 17.83 -0.04
C MET A 676 11.92 19.34 0.17
N ASP A 677 12.50 20.07 -0.78
CA ASP A 677 12.35 21.52 -0.93
C ASP A 677 11.16 21.78 -1.86
N PHE A 678 10.10 22.39 -1.34
CA PHE A 678 8.90 22.80 -2.08
C PHE A 678 8.68 24.33 -2.04
N THR A 679 9.77 25.09 -1.87
CA THR A 679 9.75 26.56 -1.93
C THR A 679 9.13 27.03 -3.25
N ASP A 680 9.47 26.35 -4.37
CA ASP A 680 8.68 26.40 -5.60
C ASP A 680 7.68 25.23 -5.57
N SER A 681 6.42 25.53 -5.27
CA SER A 681 5.35 24.52 -5.19
C SER A 681 5.06 23.81 -6.50
N ALA A 682 5.52 24.34 -7.65
CA ALA A 682 5.37 23.73 -8.96
C ALA A 682 6.54 22.80 -9.36
N ASP A 683 7.69 22.86 -8.66
CA ASP A 683 8.91 22.09 -8.97
C ASP A 683 9.60 21.60 -7.69
N PRO A 684 8.95 20.78 -6.86
CA PRO A 684 9.52 20.23 -5.62
C PRO A 684 10.72 19.33 -5.91
N LYS A 685 11.74 19.35 -5.04
CA LYS A 685 12.99 18.61 -5.25
C LYS A 685 13.42 17.87 -4.00
N GLU A 686 13.84 16.63 -4.12
CA GLU A 686 14.52 15.92 -3.05
C GLU A 686 15.91 16.52 -2.80
N ILE A 687 16.22 16.85 -1.55
CA ILE A 687 17.49 17.45 -1.17
C ILE A 687 18.32 16.61 -0.21
N ALA A 688 17.68 15.66 0.48
CA ALA A 688 18.33 14.72 1.37
C ALA A 688 17.45 13.47 1.55
N PHE A 689 18.06 12.35 1.91
CA PHE A 689 17.34 11.12 2.23
C PHE A 689 18.13 10.20 3.16
N PHE A 690 17.42 9.33 3.84
CA PHE A 690 17.92 8.11 4.45
C PHE A 690 17.00 6.94 4.11
N ASP A 691 17.59 5.81 3.76
CA ASP A 691 16.86 4.58 3.50
C ASP A 691 17.60 3.35 3.99
N ARG A 692 16.85 2.28 4.26
CA ARG A 692 17.32 0.94 4.56
C ARG A 692 16.67 -0.06 3.64
N GLY A 693 17.42 -1.06 3.22
CA GLY A 693 16.87 -2.17 2.47
C GLY A 693 15.73 -2.89 3.18
N PRO A 694 14.97 -3.71 2.46
CA PRO A 694 13.77 -4.36 2.95
C PRO A 694 14.00 -5.14 4.25
N VAL A 695 12.95 -5.33 5.03
CA VAL A 695 13.01 -6.13 6.27
C VAL A 695 13.30 -7.59 5.97
N ASP A 696 12.84 -8.09 4.83
CA ASP A 696 12.99 -9.47 4.36
C ASP A 696 13.22 -9.45 2.84
N ASP A 697 14.05 -10.35 2.32
CA ASP A 697 14.43 -10.40 0.90
C ASP A 697 13.46 -11.17 0.00
N GLU A 698 12.54 -11.93 0.60
CA GLU A 698 11.57 -12.75 -0.14
C GLU A 698 10.12 -12.28 0.07
N LEU A 699 9.84 -11.60 1.18
CA LEU A 699 8.48 -11.28 1.61
C LEU A 699 8.32 -9.79 1.90
N LEU A 700 7.23 -9.23 1.41
CA LEU A 700 6.79 -7.90 1.84
C LEU A 700 6.36 -7.95 3.31
N VAL A 701 7.18 -7.39 4.19
CA VAL A 701 6.89 -7.20 5.61
C VAL A 701 6.56 -5.73 5.82
N MET A 702 5.41 -5.42 6.46
CA MET A 702 5.11 -4.04 6.83
C MET A 702 6.22 -3.53 7.77
N GLY A 703 6.92 -2.50 7.36
CA GLY A 703 8.06 -1.94 8.05
C GLY A 703 8.38 -0.54 7.54
N GLY A 704 9.54 -0.03 7.91
CA GLY A 704 9.97 1.30 7.55
C GLY A 704 9.39 2.39 8.46
N TYR A 705 9.51 3.64 8.04
CA TYR A 705 9.16 4.76 8.90
C TYR A 705 7.69 5.08 8.88
N TRP A 706 7.07 5.12 10.09
CA TRP A 706 5.72 5.63 10.29
C TRP A 706 5.69 7.16 10.25
N SER A 707 6.60 7.81 10.97
CA SER A 707 6.69 9.26 11.06
C SER A 707 8.14 9.71 10.99
N ALA A 708 8.35 10.90 10.43
CA ALA A 708 9.64 11.59 10.42
C ALA A 708 9.42 13.07 10.79
N TYR A 709 9.85 13.48 11.98
CA TYR A 709 9.59 14.80 12.49
C TYR A 709 10.88 15.55 12.85
N TYR A 710 10.90 16.82 12.49
CA TYR A 710 11.98 17.73 12.90
C TYR A 710 11.67 18.36 14.24
N TYR A 711 12.58 18.22 15.18
CA TYR A 711 12.49 18.84 16.48
C TYR A 711 13.88 19.22 17.01
N ASP A 712 14.05 20.48 17.42
CA ASP A 712 15.24 21.01 18.11
C ASP A 712 16.58 20.70 17.40
N GLY A 713 16.63 20.80 16.08
CA GLY A 713 17.84 20.56 15.29
C GLY A 713 18.05 19.13 14.81
N TYR A 714 17.15 18.21 15.16
CA TYR A 714 17.23 16.80 14.80
C TYR A 714 15.97 16.33 14.09
N ILE A 715 16.10 15.26 13.32
CA ILE A 715 14.99 14.53 12.71
C ILE A 715 14.86 13.20 13.46
N TYR A 716 13.67 12.93 13.97
CA TYR A 716 13.32 11.69 14.65
C TYR A 716 12.41 10.87 13.74
N GLY A 717 12.79 9.61 13.51
CA GLY A 717 12.00 8.69 12.71
C GLY A 717 11.58 7.48 13.54
N THR A 718 10.27 7.24 13.66
CA THR A 718 9.75 6.00 14.22
C THR A 718 9.69 4.93 13.15
N GLU A 719 10.50 3.90 13.30
CA GLU A 719 10.51 2.74 12.43
C GLU A 719 9.60 1.66 13.01
N ILE A 720 8.63 1.19 12.21
CA ILE A 720 7.55 0.28 12.60
C ILE A 720 8.10 -0.99 13.25
N SER A 721 9.08 -1.62 12.60
CA SER A 721 9.59 -2.94 12.97
C SER A 721 10.90 -2.90 13.76
N ARG A 722 11.75 -1.90 13.52
CA ARG A 722 13.15 -1.86 14.01
C ARG A 722 13.36 -1.01 15.25
N GLY A 723 12.70 0.17 15.34
CA GLY A 723 12.83 1.02 16.52
C GLY A 723 12.68 2.53 16.26
N LEU A 724 13.66 3.33 16.67
CA LEU A 724 13.64 4.77 16.53
C LEU A 724 15.03 5.28 16.11
N ASP A 725 15.08 6.06 15.04
CA ASP A 725 16.31 6.63 14.52
C ASP A 725 16.33 8.15 14.69
N VAL A 726 17.52 8.69 14.82
CA VAL A 726 17.77 10.13 14.95
C VAL A 726 18.77 10.56 13.90
N PHE A 727 18.45 11.62 13.18
CA PHE A 727 19.30 12.18 12.14
C PHE A 727 19.53 13.66 12.35
N ARG A 728 20.57 14.15 11.70
CA ARG A 728 20.91 15.57 11.62
C ARG A 728 21.20 15.93 10.17
N LEU A 729 20.73 17.10 9.73
CA LEU A 729 21.09 17.68 8.44
C LEU A 729 22.59 17.97 8.37
N THR A 730 23.20 17.73 7.21
CA THR A 730 24.57 18.14 6.91
C THR A 730 24.59 19.21 5.82
N PRO A 731 25.56 20.15 5.85
CA PRO A 731 25.69 21.15 4.80
C PRO A 731 25.82 20.52 3.42
N SER A 732 25.13 21.13 2.44
CA SER A 732 25.08 20.65 1.07
C SER A 732 24.96 21.81 0.06
N GLN A 733 24.82 21.50 -1.22
CA GLN A 733 24.50 22.52 -2.22
C GLN A 733 23.09 23.12 -2.05
N HIS A 734 22.20 22.46 -1.29
CA HIS A 734 20.81 22.87 -1.07
C HIS A 734 20.64 23.66 0.22
N LEU A 735 21.35 23.30 1.28
CA LEU A 735 21.30 23.91 2.60
C LEU A 735 22.71 24.21 3.11
N SER A 736 22.98 25.49 3.42
CA SER A 736 24.22 25.92 4.03
C SER A 736 24.28 25.58 5.53
N GLU A 737 25.48 25.56 6.10
CA GLU A 737 25.69 25.41 7.54
C GLU A 737 24.94 26.47 8.37
N GLN A 738 24.85 27.70 7.85
CA GLN A 738 24.14 28.78 8.53
C GLN A 738 22.63 28.56 8.55
N GLU A 739 22.02 28.09 7.45
CA GLU A 739 20.59 27.76 7.38
C GLU A 739 20.24 26.62 8.34
N ILE A 740 21.04 25.57 8.36
CA ILE A 740 20.88 24.44 9.29
C ILE A 740 21.00 24.90 10.74
N PHE A 741 21.96 25.76 11.03
CA PHE A 741 22.10 26.35 12.36
C PHE A 741 20.89 27.21 12.73
N GLN A 742 20.38 28.03 11.81
CA GLN A 742 19.18 28.85 12.05
C GLN A 742 17.96 27.93 12.33
N ALA A 743 17.77 26.88 11.55
CA ALA A 743 16.70 25.90 11.79
C ALA A 743 16.77 25.30 13.21
N SER A 744 17.98 24.98 13.71
CA SER A 744 18.16 24.45 15.07
C SER A 744 17.86 25.47 16.19
N LYS A 745 17.69 26.73 15.85
CA LYS A 745 17.34 27.83 16.79
C LYS A 745 15.89 28.29 16.65
N ALA A 746 15.14 27.71 15.72
CA ALA A 746 13.75 28.05 15.55
C ALA A 746 12.93 27.65 16.80
N GLN A 747 12.02 28.51 17.19
CA GLN A 747 11.15 28.30 18.35
C GLN A 747 9.72 28.71 17.98
N PRO A 748 8.71 28.13 18.62
CA PRO A 748 7.35 28.63 18.47
C PRO A 748 7.27 30.14 18.74
N LEU A 749 6.63 30.86 17.82
CA LEU A 749 6.39 32.30 18.02
C LEU A 749 5.46 32.57 19.21
N TYR A 750 4.63 31.60 19.52
CA TYR A 750 3.65 31.68 20.62
C TYR A 750 3.58 30.32 21.33
N GLY A 751 3.41 30.35 22.64
CA GLY A 751 3.22 29.16 23.47
C GLY A 751 4.52 28.45 23.88
N PRO A 752 4.40 27.28 24.47
CA PRO A 752 5.52 26.47 24.92
C PRO A 752 6.24 25.79 23.74
N LYS A 753 7.44 25.27 23.99
CA LYS A 753 8.17 24.43 23.05
C LYS A 753 7.57 23.02 23.03
N VAL A 754 6.55 22.83 22.20
CA VAL A 754 5.80 21.58 22.01
C VAL A 754 5.67 21.31 20.52
N PHE A 755 5.74 20.05 20.13
CA PHE A 755 5.36 19.56 18.82
C PHE A 755 4.31 18.46 18.99
N ASN A 756 3.18 18.62 18.34
CA ASN A 756 2.12 17.61 18.20
C ASN A 756 1.89 17.35 16.70
N PRO A 757 1.70 16.10 16.26
CA PRO A 757 1.69 15.75 14.83
C PRO A 757 0.69 16.54 14.00
N GLN A 758 -0.55 16.66 14.46
CA GLN A 758 -1.64 17.33 13.74
C GLN A 758 -1.86 18.78 14.21
N GLN A 759 -0.81 19.43 14.76
CA GLN A 759 -0.86 20.83 15.20
C GLN A 759 0.30 21.64 14.63
N GLN A 760 0.00 22.56 13.74
CA GLN A 760 0.98 23.47 13.19
C GLN A 760 1.07 24.73 14.06
N VAL A 761 2.28 25.11 14.41
CA VAL A 761 2.58 26.39 15.07
C VAL A 761 3.59 27.18 14.24
N PRO A 762 3.44 28.49 14.07
CA PRO A 762 4.43 29.27 13.35
C PRO A 762 5.73 29.35 14.14
N LEU A 763 6.84 29.09 13.47
CA LEU A 763 8.17 29.12 14.04
C LEU A 763 8.89 30.44 13.67
N GLY A 764 9.66 30.94 14.58
CA GLY A 764 10.50 32.13 14.38
C GLY A 764 11.96 31.88 14.79
N TRP A 765 12.85 32.62 14.21
CA TRP A 765 14.31 32.52 14.43
C TRP A 765 14.81 33.62 15.34
N PHE A 766 15.05 33.29 16.61
CA PHE A 766 15.59 34.20 17.60
C PHE A 766 17.12 34.04 17.65
N ILE A 767 17.83 34.72 16.75
CA ILE A 767 19.30 34.71 16.74
C ILE A 767 19.73 35.83 17.65
N GLU A 768 20.30 35.52 18.83
CA GLU A 768 21.03 36.49 19.62
C GLU A 768 22.27 36.97 18.81
N ASN A 769 22.32 38.27 18.50
CA ASN A 769 23.43 38.92 17.81
C ASN A 769 24.71 38.92 18.66
#